data_018a0fb9d0140a431fc94a3056302673
#
_entry.id   018a0fb9d0140a431fc94a3056302673
#
_cell.length_a   1.000
_cell.length_b   1.000
_cell.length_c   1.000
_cell.angle_alpha   90.00
_cell.angle_beta   90.00
_cell.angle_gamma   90.00
#
_symmetry.space_group_name_H-M   'P 1'
#
loop_
_entity.id
_entity.type
_entity.pdbx_description
1 polymer ?
#
loop_
_entity_poly.entity_id
_entity_poly.type
_entity_poly.pdbx_seq_one_letter_code
_entity_poly.pdbx_strand_id
1 'polypeptide(L)'
;MKKILLNPWTALVTLTLMVLIRVWDPSFVEKVRLTYFDQLVTSQPAKDVPVYTVNIDEDTLDKLGQFPFPRDMYAGIIKELYKRDAGLVVFNVLMPEKDRFGKDAVLGDVMSRYPVVLPSLGSEQAKNINHGSPAQAVGQDPAGIVVEYPGLINNVEPQGSVAAGVGIVNTFPEIDGVVRRMPMVILSQEQLHPALALETLRVATKDPKFQVKISDLGVEAVRVPKFGKIPTDDVGRVWIDWSASPREFSYMKLPESFDGGIVVVGLSAAGLANPVSTARGEVWPHYLQGALMGTMISQSNIQRPAWADQAEIIALLAAGVLVLFLARWTYAFIPVIIVLASSHFVASYLYSEYRYLVDITAFVGFTALVYIHAYSVKFLSEYLQKSQIKKQFGSYVNPVIVERLQKDPSFIKLGGEKKDLTIIMSDMRNFTGLGETYGDDVVAFTQTMNRYMTAIAEPILRNNGCLIKFIGDASLHVHGAPIQEEQDPDHAHAAVRTGLEMIHAVELFNIELEKEGKPHVGMGLGINTGPTLIGNIGSKDRFGYDVLGDSVSLTARLESQTKNYGQLIIISEFTEKRVNNMFFTVPLDCIAVKGKTIGVNIFTVFYMPDTTVAADWIMARETHEEMLVLYRAQKWDKAIELCQELTGEFDGRMDDYYEKWIDRIAEMRSRNLPKDWDGTYHATSK
;
A
#
# COMPACT_ATOMS: atom_id res chain seq x y z
N MET A 1 -23.17 -11.14 -2.65
CA MET A 1 -22.53 -9.90 -2.20
C MET A 1 -21.00 -9.94 -2.26
N LYS A 2 -20.26 -10.90 -1.62
CA LYS A 2 -18.77 -10.92 -1.65
C LYS A 2 -18.15 -10.88 -3.05
N LYS A 3 -18.67 -11.60 -4.04
CA LYS A 3 -18.17 -11.59 -5.43
C LYS A 3 -18.32 -10.24 -6.15
N ILE A 4 -19.32 -9.44 -5.78
CA ILE A 4 -19.53 -8.10 -6.37
C ILE A 4 -18.53 -7.10 -5.77
N LEU A 5 -18.36 -7.14 -4.43
CA LEU A 5 -17.44 -6.24 -3.72
C LEU A 5 -15.95 -6.48 -4.08
N LEU A 6 -15.59 -7.69 -4.49
CA LEU A 6 -14.24 -8.07 -4.90
C LEU A 6 -14.00 -7.93 -6.42
N ASN A 7 -14.87 -7.22 -7.13
CA ASN A 7 -14.70 -6.94 -8.54
C ASN A 7 -14.06 -5.54 -8.73
N PRO A 8 -12.94 -5.39 -9.45
CA PRO A 8 -12.31 -4.10 -9.71
C PRO A 8 -13.25 -3.04 -10.31
N TRP A 9 -14.32 -3.45 -10.99
CA TRP A 9 -15.34 -2.55 -11.51
C TRP A 9 -16.11 -1.78 -10.44
N THR A 10 -16.01 -2.17 -9.15
CA THR A 10 -16.55 -1.36 -8.04
C THR A 10 -15.92 0.02 -7.97
N ALA A 11 -14.71 0.21 -8.53
CA ALA A 11 -14.08 1.51 -8.64
C ALA A 11 -14.81 2.48 -9.60
N LEU A 12 -15.82 2.01 -10.38
CA LEU A 12 -16.76 2.90 -11.07
C LEU A 12 -17.53 3.79 -10.09
N VAL A 13 -17.86 3.28 -8.91
CA VAL A 13 -18.52 4.09 -7.86
C VAL A 13 -17.59 5.22 -7.42
N THR A 14 -16.30 4.92 -7.24
CA THR A 14 -15.29 5.95 -6.90
C THR A 14 -15.13 6.95 -8.05
N LEU A 15 -15.06 6.49 -9.29
CA LEU A 15 -14.99 7.39 -10.45
C LEU A 15 -16.21 8.32 -10.48
N THR A 16 -17.41 7.80 -10.32
CA THR A 16 -18.64 8.60 -10.28
C THR A 16 -18.59 9.64 -9.16
N LEU A 17 -18.17 9.22 -7.97
CA LEU A 17 -18.03 10.13 -6.83
C LEU A 17 -17.00 11.24 -7.11
N MET A 18 -15.84 10.91 -7.70
CA MET A 18 -14.80 11.89 -8.03
C MET A 18 -15.28 12.88 -9.11
N VAL A 19 -16.04 12.41 -10.10
CA VAL A 19 -16.67 13.29 -11.11
C VAL A 19 -17.70 14.21 -10.45
N LEU A 20 -18.53 13.71 -9.53
CA LEU A 20 -19.48 14.55 -8.78
C LEU A 20 -18.77 15.61 -7.94
N ILE A 21 -17.67 15.25 -7.26
CA ILE A 21 -16.85 16.20 -6.51
C ILE A 21 -16.25 17.25 -7.45
N ARG A 22 -15.76 16.86 -8.65
CA ARG A 22 -15.22 17.82 -9.62
C ARG A 22 -16.31 18.76 -10.18
N VAL A 23 -17.53 18.28 -10.36
CA VAL A 23 -18.66 19.11 -10.80
C VAL A 23 -19.13 20.05 -9.69
N TRP A 24 -19.15 19.57 -8.45
CA TRP A 24 -19.49 20.40 -7.27
C TRP A 24 -18.43 21.45 -6.97
N ASP A 25 -17.19 21.18 -7.34
CA ASP A 25 -16.01 22.06 -7.20
C ASP A 25 -15.86 22.68 -5.78
N PRO A 26 -15.72 21.86 -4.72
CA PRO A 26 -15.62 22.36 -3.37
C PRO A 26 -14.30 23.14 -3.15
N SER A 27 -14.32 24.08 -2.18
CA SER A 27 -13.22 25.01 -1.90
C SER A 27 -11.84 24.39 -1.83
N PHE A 28 -11.73 23.15 -1.34
CA PHE A 28 -10.42 22.48 -1.24
C PHE A 28 -9.86 22.10 -2.62
N VAL A 29 -10.74 21.71 -3.57
CA VAL A 29 -10.34 21.40 -4.96
C VAL A 29 -9.89 22.66 -5.66
N GLU A 30 -10.65 23.75 -5.49
CA GLU A 30 -10.31 25.06 -6.04
C GLU A 30 -8.96 25.56 -5.50
N LYS A 31 -8.68 25.47 -4.19
CA LYS A 31 -7.39 25.86 -3.61
C LYS A 31 -6.22 25.11 -4.21
N VAL A 32 -6.34 23.79 -4.40
CA VAL A 32 -5.29 22.96 -5.00
C VAL A 32 -5.07 23.36 -6.47
N ARG A 33 -6.15 23.59 -7.22
CA ARG A 33 -6.11 24.08 -8.60
C ARG A 33 -5.40 25.45 -8.70
N LEU A 34 -5.75 26.38 -7.84
CA LEU A 34 -5.15 27.72 -7.83
C LEU A 34 -3.64 27.64 -7.51
N THR A 35 -3.25 26.80 -6.55
CA THR A 35 -1.83 26.57 -6.24
C THR A 35 -1.07 26.01 -7.45
N TYR A 36 -1.67 25.12 -8.22
CA TYR A 36 -1.07 24.62 -9.45
C TYR A 36 -0.93 25.73 -10.51
N PHE A 37 -1.96 26.58 -10.66
CA PHE A 37 -1.89 27.73 -11.57
C PHE A 37 -0.79 28.71 -11.17
N ASP A 38 -0.56 28.93 -9.87
CA ASP A 38 0.58 29.73 -9.39
C ASP A 38 1.93 29.22 -9.90
N GLN A 39 2.12 27.89 -9.88
CA GLN A 39 3.35 27.31 -10.43
C GLN A 39 3.50 27.57 -11.93
N LEU A 40 2.43 27.49 -12.69
CA LEU A 40 2.46 27.77 -14.13
C LEU A 40 2.78 29.22 -14.42
N VAL A 41 2.13 30.18 -13.75
CA VAL A 41 2.29 31.61 -14.02
C VAL A 41 3.59 32.19 -13.51
N THR A 42 4.22 31.57 -12.50
CA THR A 42 5.51 31.99 -11.94
C THR A 42 6.72 31.33 -12.59
N SER A 43 6.53 30.21 -13.32
CA SER A 43 7.62 29.44 -13.94
C SER A 43 8.16 30.03 -15.26
N GLN A 44 7.52 31.06 -15.78
CA GLN A 44 7.90 31.63 -17.09
C GLN A 44 9.14 32.52 -17.01
N PRO A 45 9.96 32.54 -18.07
CA PRO A 45 11.11 33.45 -18.12
C PRO A 45 10.65 34.91 -18.11
N ALA A 46 11.45 35.74 -17.42
CA ALA A 46 11.14 37.17 -17.32
C ALA A 46 11.14 37.87 -18.70
N LYS A 47 10.14 38.70 -18.90
CA LYS A 47 10.01 39.58 -20.07
C LYS A 47 10.45 40.99 -19.68
N ASP A 48 11.13 41.66 -20.60
CA ASP A 48 11.43 43.06 -20.43
C ASP A 48 10.22 43.92 -20.79
N VAL A 49 9.75 44.73 -19.86
CA VAL A 49 8.62 45.63 -20.04
C VAL A 49 9.01 47.04 -19.60
N PRO A 50 8.55 48.09 -20.30
CA PRO A 50 8.88 49.49 -19.97
C PRO A 50 8.05 50.00 -18.78
N VAL A 51 8.05 49.24 -17.69
CA VAL A 51 7.35 49.56 -16.44
C VAL A 51 8.32 49.47 -15.29
N TYR A 52 8.40 50.52 -14.50
CA TYR A 52 9.30 50.67 -13.37
C TYR A 52 8.47 50.96 -12.11
N THR A 53 8.92 50.45 -10.97
CA THR A 53 8.36 50.81 -9.67
C THR A 53 9.42 51.57 -8.88
N VAL A 54 8.98 52.63 -8.20
CA VAL A 54 9.82 53.46 -7.35
C VAL A 54 9.25 53.44 -5.93
N ASN A 55 10.05 52.90 -5.04
CA ASN A 55 9.72 52.72 -3.64
C ASN A 55 10.02 53.96 -2.81
N ILE A 56 9.03 54.45 -2.08
CA ILE A 56 9.22 55.31 -0.90
C ILE A 56 9.43 54.35 0.27
N ASP A 57 10.67 54.00 0.49
CA ASP A 57 11.18 53.04 1.48
C ASP A 57 11.74 53.74 2.73
N GLU A 58 12.31 52.96 3.67
CA GLU A 58 12.95 53.47 4.89
C GLU A 58 14.06 54.45 4.59
N ASP A 59 14.93 54.16 3.62
CA ASP A 59 16.02 55.05 3.19
C ASP A 59 15.47 56.41 2.74
N THR A 60 14.31 56.41 2.10
CA THR A 60 13.59 57.60 1.64
C THR A 60 13.05 58.40 2.80
N LEU A 61 12.45 57.75 3.80
CA LEU A 61 11.92 58.38 5.00
C LEU A 61 13.01 59.00 5.84
N ASP A 62 14.15 58.32 6.00
CA ASP A 62 15.29 58.83 6.77
C ASP A 62 15.83 60.13 6.20
N LYS A 63 15.78 60.29 4.85
CA LYS A 63 16.27 61.51 4.20
C LYS A 63 15.27 62.59 3.98
N LEU A 64 14.01 62.25 3.66
CA LEU A 64 12.96 63.20 3.35
C LEU A 64 12.11 63.56 4.56
N GLY A 65 12.20 62.81 5.66
CA GLY A 65 11.46 63.01 6.88
C GLY A 65 10.17 62.21 7.00
N GLN A 66 9.35 62.54 7.98
CA GLN A 66 8.19 61.78 8.37
C GLN A 66 7.05 61.84 7.34
N PHE A 67 6.48 60.67 7.02
CA PHE A 67 5.25 60.56 6.22
C PHE A 67 3.98 60.92 7.05
N PRO A 68 2.91 61.51 6.49
CA PRO A 68 2.79 61.90 5.06
C PRO A 68 3.59 63.16 4.73
N PHE A 69 4.25 63.15 3.59
CA PHE A 69 5.05 64.27 3.10
C PHE A 69 4.17 65.47 2.74
N PRO A 70 4.71 66.71 2.89
CA PRO A 70 4.13 67.89 2.31
C PRO A 70 3.97 67.74 0.79
N ARG A 71 2.95 68.34 0.19
CA ARG A 71 2.63 68.18 -1.24
C ARG A 71 3.76 68.72 -2.19
N ASP A 72 4.54 69.71 -1.76
CA ASP A 72 5.71 70.17 -2.51
C ASP A 72 6.82 69.13 -2.62
N MET A 73 6.94 68.20 -1.66
CA MET A 73 7.87 67.05 -1.79
C MET A 73 7.41 66.10 -2.86
N TYR A 74 6.12 65.72 -2.93
CA TYR A 74 5.57 64.92 -4.02
C TYR A 74 5.76 65.62 -5.37
N ALA A 75 5.60 66.96 -5.44
CA ALA A 75 5.89 67.74 -6.61
C ALA A 75 7.38 67.62 -7.03
N GLY A 76 8.29 67.60 -6.04
CA GLY A 76 9.69 67.35 -6.25
C GLY A 76 10.01 65.99 -6.83
N ILE A 77 9.38 64.93 -6.27
CA ILE A 77 9.51 63.53 -6.77
C ILE A 77 9.07 63.46 -8.24
N ILE A 78 7.90 64.01 -8.57
CA ILE A 78 7.39 64.02 -9.96
C ILE A 78 8.38 64.69 -10.91
N LYS A 79 8.90 65.87 -10.56
CA LYS A 79 9.87 66.58 -11.40
C LYS A 79 11.18 65.78 -11.59
N GLU A 80 11.68 65.15 -10.56
CA GLU A 80 12.89 64.31 -10.65
C GLU A 80 12.70 63.09 -11.56
N LEU A 81 11.54 62.43 -11.50
CA LEU A 81 11.22 61.30 -12.38
C LEU A 81 11.16 61.74 -13.87
N TYR A 82 10.48 62.84 -14.15
CA TYR A 82 10.40 63.38 -15.51
C TYR A 82 11.77 63.89 -16.05
N LYS A 83 12.60 64.45 -15.16
CA LYS A 83 13.98 64.80 -15.50
C LYS A 83 14.82 63.59 -15.91
N ARG A 84 14.46 62.40 -15.42
CA ARG A 84 15.08 61.11 -15.78
C ARG A 84 14.31 60.38 -16.89
N ASP A 85 13.61 61.11 -17.74
CA ASP A 85 12.92 60.58 -18.92
C ASP A 85 11.79 59.58 -18.59
N ALA A 86 11.04 59.81 -17.51
CA ALA A 86 9.81 59.06 -17.30
C ALA A 86 8.79 59.47 -18.34
N GLY A 87 8.17 58.49 -19.04
CA GLY A 87 7.12 58.75 -20.06
C GLY A 87 5.77 59.09 -19.43
N LEU A 88 5.42 58.40 -18.33
CA LEU A 88 4.21 58.66 -17.55
C LEU A 88 4.46 58.28 -16.08
N VAL A 89 4.07 59.15 -15.16
CA VAL A 89 4.15 58.86 -13.74
C VAL A 89 2.77 58.44 -13.19
N VAL A 90 2.75 57.33 -12.48
CA VAL A 90 1.60 56.82 -11.75
C VAL A 90 1.90 56.92 -10.26
N PHE A 91 1.13 57.69 -9.55
CA PHE A 91 1.35 57.93 -8.13
C PHE A 91 0.41 57.11 -7.30
N ASN A 92 0.78 55.93 -6.85
CA ASN A 92 -0.09 55.02 -6.07
C ASN A 92 -0.14 55.40 -4.57
N VAL A 93 -0.37 56.68 -4.32
CA VAL A 93 -0.57 57.23 -2.99
C VAL A 93 -1.88 58.07 -3.00
N LEU A 94 -2.88 57.61 -2.26
CA LEU A 94 -4.16 58.29 -2.16
C LEU A 94 -4.04 59.53 -1.28
N MET A 95 -4.60 60.65 -1.73
CA MET A 95 -4.57 61.96 -1.08
C MET A 95 -5.98 62.49 -0.83
N PRO A 96 -6.77 61.88 0.09
CA PRO A 96 -8.17 62.22 0.30
C PRO A 96 -8.37 63.50 1.15
N GLU A 97 -7.33 64.00 1.79
CA GLU A 97 -7.37 65.14 2.71
C GLU A 97 -6.45 66.26 2.24
N LYS A 98 -6.80 67.49 2.61
CA LYS A 98 -5.97 68.67 2.34
C LYS A 98 -4.62 68.56 3.05
N ASP A 99 -3.61 69.06 2.37
CA ASP A 99 -2.24 69.11 2.93
C ASP A 99 -2.21 70.02 4.19
N ARG A 100 -1.73 69.42 5.28
CA ARG A 100 -1.56 70.14 6.56
C ARG A 100 -0.64 71.36 6.47
N PHE A 101 0.21 71.41 5.44
CA PHE A 101 1.11 72.54 5.19
C PHE A 101 0.59 73.47 4.07
N GLY A 102 -0.61 73.26 3.55
CA GLY A 102 -1.24 74.12 2.56
C GLY A 102 -0.58 74.12 1.17
N LYS A 103 0.15 73.04 0.81
CA LYS A 103 0.94 72.97 -0.44
C LYS A 103 0.16 72.29 -1.59
N ASP A 104 -1.14 72.03 -1.47
CA ASP A 104 -1.95 71.38 -2.49
C ASP A 104 -1.84 72.09 -3.86
N ALA A 105 -1.88 73.42 -3.89
CA ALA A 105 -1.75 74.20 -5.11
C ALA A 105 -0.37 74.02 -5.82
N VAL A 106 0.70 73.79 -5.05
CA VAL A 106 2.03 73.56 -5.60
C VAL A 106 2.09 72.22 -6.35
N LEU A 107 1.52 71.18 -5.77
CA LEU A 107 1.44 69.87 -6.43
C LEU A 107 0.50 69.96 -7.63
N GLY A 108 -0.66 70.60 -7.53
CA GLY A 108 -1.57 70.79 -8.65
C GLY A 108 -0.93 71.53 -9.86
N ASP A 109 -0.11 72.58 -9.60
CA ASP A 109 0.63 73.27 -10.69
C ASP A 109 1.65 72.37 -11.38
N VAL A 110 2.34 71.52 -10.60
CA VAL A 110 3.25 70.53 -11.18
C VAL A 110 2.52 69.49 -12.03
N MET A 111 1.44 68.96 -11.52
CA MET A 111 0.65 67.91 -12.22
C MET A 111 -0.03 68.45 -13.48
N SER A 112 -0.36 69.75 -13.53
CA SER A 112 -0.88 70.34 -14.78
C SER A 112 0.15 70.41 -15.93
N ARG A 113 1.46 70.40 -15.62
CA ARG A 113 2.57 70.43 -16.56
C ARG A 113 3.14 69.04 -16.89
N TYR A 114 3.05 68.15 -15.91
CA TYR A 114 3.60 66.82 -15.97
C TYR A 114 2.46 65.80 -15.75
N PRO A 115 2.08 64.98 -16.78
CA PRO A 115 0.96 64.06 -16.65
C PRO A 115 1.16 63.06 -15.50
N VAL A 116 0.23 63.02 -14.59
CA VAL A 116 0.23 62.05 -13.47
C VAL A 116 -1.10 61.35 -13.40
N VAL A 117 -1.08 59.99 -13.24
CA VAL A 117 -2.26 59.19 -12.94
C VAL A 117 -2.34 58.94 -11.46
N LEU A 118 -3.52 59.18 -10.86
CA LEU A 118 -3.74 59.03 -9.44
C LEU A 118 -4.65 57.84 -9.09
N PRO A 119 -4.54 57.30 -7.87
CA PRO A 119 -5.40 56.21 -7.41
C PRO A 119 -6.77 56.74 -6.96
N SER A 120 -7.77 55.88 -7.02
CA SER A 120 -9.05 56.00 -6.34
C SER A 120 -9.40 54.66 -5.69
N LEU A 121 -10.21 54.66 -4.65
CA LEU A 121 -10.58 53.44 -3.90
C LEU A 121 -12.11 53.35 -3.84
N GLY A 122 -12.65 52.21 -4.31
CA GLY A 122 -14.05 51.83 -4.11
C GLY A 122 -14.34 51.65 -2.61
N SER A 123 -15.41 52.22 -2.12
CA SER A 123 -15.74 52.27 -0.69
C SER A 123 -17.22 51.97 -0.42
N GLU A 124 -17.48 51.22 0.61
CA GLU A 124 -18.82 50.99 1.15
C GLU A 124 -19.45 52.29 1.75
N GLN A 125 -18.62 53.25 2.07
CA GLN A 125 -19.07 54.56 2.54
C GLN A 125 -19.16 55.52 1.38
N ALA A 126 -20.37 55.93 0.97
CA ALA A 126 -20.58 56.87 -0.12
C ALA A 126 -19.90 58.22 0.15
N LYS A 127 -18.76 58.47 -0.52
CA LYS A 127 -18.09 59.79 -0.58
C LYS A 127 -18.05 60.25 -2.03
N ASN A 128 -18.64 61.40 -2.30
CA ASN A 128 -19.10 61.81 -3.58
C ASN A 128 -18.15 62.79 -4.28
N ILE A 129 -17.05 62.35 -4.81
CA ILE A 129 -16.39 63.16 -5.88
C ILE A 129 -15.90 62.21 -6.94
N ASN A 130 -16.52 62.28 -8.13
CA ASN A 130 -16.11 61.46 -9.26
C ASN A 130 -15.11 62.24 -10.12
N HIS A 131 -13.83 61.85 -10.07
CA HIS A 131 -12.80 62.33 -10.96
C HIS A 131 -12.35 61.13 -11.79
N GLY A 132 -12.72 61.04 -13.01
CA GLY A 132 -12.28 59.95 -13.90
C GLY A 132 -13.02 59.97 -15.24
N SER A 133 -12.43 59.31 -16.22
CA SER A 133 -13.04 59.17 -17.51
C SER A 133 -14.01 57.96 -17.48
N PRO A 134 -15.32 58.19 -17.71
CA PRO A 134 -16.28 57.07 -17.68
C PRO A 134 -16.00 56.11 -18.81
N ALA A 135 -16.15 54.83 -18.51
CA ALA A 135 -16.16 53.76 -19.52
C ALA A 135 -17.43 53.79 -20.36
N GLN A 136 -17.34 53.30 -21.55
CA GLN A 136 -18.49 52.99 -22.37
C GLN A 136 -18.83 51.51 -22.29
N ALA A 137 -19.94 51.13 -21.65
CA ALA A 137 -20.46 49.77 -21.75
C ALA A 137 -20.99 49.50 -23.16
N VAL A 138 -20.71 48.34 -23.71
CA VAL A 138 -21.16 47.85 -25.02
C VAL A 138 -21.81 46.49 -24.81
N GLY A 139 -23.09 46.39 -25.04
CA GLY A 139 -23.88 45.18 -24.81
C GLY A 139 -24.82 45.32 -23.62
N GLN A 140 -24.73 44.45 -22.63
CA GLN A 140 -25.64 44.44 -21.49
C GLN A 140 -25.27 45.42 -20.38
N ASP A 141 -26.17 45.56 -19.41
CA ASP A 141 -25.94 46.36 -18.18
C ASP A 141 -24.83 45.70 -17.33
N PRO A 142 -23.83 46.46 -16.89
CA PRO A 142 -22.79 45.96 -16.01
C PRO A 142 -23.28 45.65 -14.59
N ALA A 143 -24.44 46.10 -14.17
CA ALA A 143 -24.95 45.89 -12.81
C ALA A 143 -25.15 44.41 -12.50
N GLY A 144 -24.62 43.99 -11.33
CA GLY A 144 -24.65 42.58 -10.89
C GLY A 144 -23.64 41.67 -11.60
N ILE A 145 -22.86 42.16 -12.61
CA ILE A 145 -21.80 41.39 -13.31
C ILE A 145 -20.43 41.79 -12.80
N VAL A 146 -20.13 43.07 -12.76
CA VAL A 146 -18.86 43.60 -12.22
C VAL A 146 -18.99 43.93 -10.76
N VAL A 147 -17.86 44.06 -10.05
CA VAL A 147 -17.85 44.46 -8.65
C VAL A 147 -18.40 45.86 -8.51
N GLU A 148 -19.31 46.07 -7.58
CA GLU A 148 -20.00 47.36 -7.35
C GLU A 148 -19.66 47.93 -5.97
N TYR A 149 -19.46 49.26 -5.94
CA TYR A 149 -19.31 50.02 -4.70
C TYR A 149 -20.27 51.23 -4.67
N PRO A 150 -20.87 51.54 -3.51
CA PRO A 150 -21.75 52.70 -3.36
C PRO A 150 -21.06 54.03 -3.64
N GLY A 151 -19.74 54.12 -3.43
CA GLY A 151 -19.01 55.35 -3.66
C GLY A 151 -17.50 55.16 -3.81
N LEU A 152 -16.79 56.24 -4.06
CA LEU A 152 -15.36 56.29 -4.25
C LEU A 152 -14.70 57.23 -3.27
N ILE A 153 -13.52 56.87 -2.77
CA ILE A 153 -12.60 57.78 -2.08
C ILE A 153 -11.59 58.28 -3.13
N ASN A 154 -11.62 59.58 -3.38
CA ASN A 154 -10.81 60.25 -4.40
C ASN A 154 -9.80 61.20 -3.76
N ASN A 155 -8.94 61.74 -4.60
CA ASN A 155 -7.96 62.73 -4.22
C ASN A 155 -8.63 64.11 -4.05
N VAL A 156 -8.10 64.90 -3.12
CA VAL A 156 -8.57 66.26 -2.86
C VAL A 156 -8.26 67.20 -4.06
N GLU A 157 -9.01 68.31 -4.15
CA GLU A 157 -8.73 69.37 -5.12
C GLU A 157 -7.49 70.19 -4.71
N PRO A 158 -6.64 70.63 -5.66
CA PRO A 158 -6.85 70.53 -7.10
C PRO A 158 -6.31 69.22 -7.75
N GLN A 159 -5.70 68.30 -7.00
CA GLN A 159 -5.05 67.10 -7.52
C GLN A 159 -6.03 66.25 -8.33
N GLY A 160 -7.24 66.03 -7.81
CA GLY A 160 -8.27 65.23 -8.44
C GLY A 160 -8.63 65.72 -9.87
N SER A 161 -8.80 67.03 -10.02
CA SER A 161 -9.23 67.64 -11.32
C SER A 161 -8.09 67.84 -12.31
N VAL A 162 -6.85 68.02 -11.88
CA VAL A 162 -5.67 68.20 -12.79
C VAL A 162 -4.94 66.91 -13.13
N ALA A 163 -5.33 65.79 -12.50
CA ALA A 163 -4.76 64.49 -12.83
C ALA A 163 -5.06 64.12 -14.29
N ALA A 164 -4.07 63.55 -14.96
CA ALA A 164 -4.18 63.05 -16.35
C ALA A 164 -5.16 61.88 -16.42
N GLY A 165 -5.36 61.16 -15.30
CA GLY A 165 -6.31 60.09 -15.14
C GLY A 165 -6.43 59.70 -13.66
N VAL A 166 -7.56 59.06 -13.32
CA VAL A 166 -7.82 58.51 -11.99
C VAL A 166 -8.33 57.07 -12.13
N GLY A 167 -7.70 56.13 -11.44
CA GLY A 167 -8.06 54.70 -11.55
C GLY A 167 -8.12 53.99 -10.21
N ILE A 168 -8.90 52.91 -10.16
CA ILE A 168 -9.21 52.13 -8.95
C ILE A 168 -8.04 51.21 -8.62
N VAL A 169 -7.75 51.09 -7.29
CA VAL A 169 -6.67 50.24 -6.76
C VAL A 169 -7.17 49.06 -5.92
N ASN A 170 -8.46 48.83 -5.86
CA ASN A 170 -9.04 47.73 -5.08
C ASN A 170 -8.50 46.36 -5.57
N THR A 171 -8.21 45.51 -4.61
CA THR A 171 -7.75 44.11 -4.84
C THR A 171 -8.77 43.16 -4.22
N PHE A 172 -8.94 42.02 -4.87
CA PHE A 172 -9.88 40.97 -4.41
C PHE A 172 -9.11 39.67 -4.29
N PRO A 173 -8.77 39.27 -3.05
CA PRO A 173 -8.14 37.97 -2.82
C PRO A 173 -9.07 36.83 -3.23
N GLU A 174 -8.50 35.75 -3.76
CA GLU A 174 -9.19 34.49 -3.98
C GLU A 174 -9.51 33.80 -2.63
N ILE A 175 -10.18 32.66 -2.69
CA ILE A 175 -10.66 31.91 -1.51
C ILE A 175 -9.53 31.49 -0.52
N ASP A 176 -8.27 31.52 -0.95
CA ASP A 176 -7.08 31.22 -0.14
C ASP A 176 -6.35 32.49 0.36
N GLY A 177 -6.92 33.66 0.10
CA GLY A 177 -6.33 34.95 0.50
C GLY A 177 -5.28 35.49 -0.45
N VAL A 178 -5.03 34.83 -1.58
CA VAL A 178 -4.02 35.23 -2.57
C VAL A 178 -4.64 36.03 -3.71
N VAL A 179 -4.03 37.15 -4.09
CA VAL A 179 -4.45 37.96 -5.24
C VAL A 179 -3.75 37.45 -6.49
N ARG A 180 -4.54 36.92 -7.43
CA ARG A 180 -4.05 36.40 -8.73
C ARG A 180 -4.60 37.18 -9.90
N ARG A 181 -5.84 37.70 -9.74
CA ARG A 181 -6.58 38.45 -10.76
C ARG A 181 -6.92 39.83 -10.23
N MET A 182 -6.85 40.81 -11.12
CA MET A 182 -7.22 42.18 -10.79
C MET A 182 -8.41 42.61 -11.62
N PRO A 183 -9.43 43.28 -11.01
CA PRO A 183 -10.54 43.84 -11.76
C PRO A 183 -10.04 44.94 -12.69
N MET A 184 -10.52 44.94 -13.92
CA MET A 184 -10.21 46.00 -14.87
C MET A 184 -11.14 47.21 -14.72
N VAL A 185 -12.34 46.94 -14.23
CA VAL A 185 -13.36 47.96 -13.99
C VAL A 185 -14.16 47.62 -12.75
N ILE A 186 -14.68 48.63 -12.09
CA ILE A 186 -15.71 48.54 -11.05
C ILE A 186 -16.88 49.44 -11.41
N LEU A 187 -18.07 49.10 -10.91
CA LEU A 187 -19.26 49.96 -11.00
C LEU A 187 -19.40 50.80 -9.73
N SER A 188 -19.62 52.09 -9.89
CA SER A 188 -19.97 52.93 -8.77
C SER A 188 -20.91 54.05 -9.28
N GLN A 189 -22.01 54.28 -8.58
CA GLN A 189 -22.99 55.32 -8.95
C GLN A 189 -23.43 55.20 -10.44
N GLU A 190 -23.75 53.97 -10.92
CA GLU A 190 -24.15 53.66 -12.25
C GLU A 190 -23.09 53.95 -13.36
N GLN A 191 -21.84 54.22 -12.96
CA GLN A 191 -20.72 54.47 -13.85
C GLN A 191 -19.61 53.44 -13.67
N LEU A 192 -19.00 53.01 -14.80
CA LEU A 192 -17.83 52.14 -14.81
C LEU A 192 -16.58 53.00 -14.63
N HIS A 193 -15.78 52.57 -13.61
CA HIS A 193 -14.49 53.20 -13.32
C HIS A 193 -13.36 52.23 -13.62
N PRO A 194 -12.30 52.69 -14.34
CA PRO A 194 -11.16 51.86 -14.71
C PRO A 194 -10.26 51.52 -13.53
N ALA A 195 -9.61 50.35 -13.53
CA ALA A 195 -8.46 50.07 -12.70
C ALA A 195 -7.32 51.08 -12.99
N LEU A 196 -6.47 51.36 -11.99
CA LEU A 196 -5.33 52.27 -12.14
C LEU A 196 -4.44 51.91 -13.33
N ALA A 197 -4.16 50.62 -13.52
CA ALA A 197 -3.36 50.13 -14.63
C ALA A 197 -4.05 50.34 -16.00
N LEU A 198 -5.36 50.13 -16.10
CA LEU A 198 -6.12 50.38 -17.33
C LEU A 198 -6.17 51.86 -17.69
N GLU A 199 -6.41 52.71 -16.68
CA GLU A 199 -6.42 54.17 -16.87
C GLU A 199 -5.03 54.68 -17.30
N THR A 200 -3.98 54.11 -16.73
CA THR A 200 -2.62 54.43 -17.11
C THR A 200 -2.38 54.14 -18.61
N LEU A 201 -2.84 53.00 -19.12
CA LEU A 201 -2.74 52.68 -20.56
C LEU A 201 -3.56 53.62 -21.41
N ARG A 202 -4.78 54.01 -20.99
CA ARG A 202 -5.61 54.97 -21.67
C ARG A 202 -4.89 56.32 -21.81
N VAL A 203 -4.31 56.82 -20.73
CA VAL A 203 -3.55 58.08 -20.69
C VAL A 203 -2.31 57.99 -21.56
N ALA A 204 -1.52 56.90 -21.45
CA ALA A 204 -0.30 56.68 -22.23
C ALA A 204 -0.58 56.64 -23.74
N THR A 205 -1.69 56.06 -24.16
CA THR A 205 -2.08 56.01 -25.58
C THR A 205 -2.85 57.26 -26.05
N LYS A 206 -3.13 58.20 -25.13
CA LYS A 206 -3.96 59.40 -25.40
C LYS A 206 -5.32 59.05 -26.00
N ASP A 207 -5.96 58.01 -25.47
CA ASP A 207 -7.29 57.63 -25.83
C ASP A 207 -8.32 58.40 -25.00
N PRO A 208 -9.45 58.89 -25.64
CA PRO A 208 -10.44 59.67 -24.92
C PRO A 208 -11.30 58.84 -23.97
N LYS A 209 -11.49 57.54 -24.24
CA LYS A 209 -12.32 56.61 -23.47
C LYS A 209 -11.85 55.16 -23.69
N PHE A 210 -12.30 54.27 -22.82
CA PHE A 210 -12.22 52.84 -22.99
C PHE A 210 -13.61 52.22 -23.10
N GLN A 211 -13.69 51.03 -23.63
CA GLN A 211 -14.93 50.29 -23.86
C GLN A 211 -14.92 48.96 -23.09
N VAL A 212 -16.04 48.59 -22.49
CA VAL A 212 -16.23 47.29 -21.82
C VAL A 212 -17.28 46.52 -22.59
N LYS A 213 -16.94 45.37 -23.15
CA LYS A 213 -17.89 44.49 -23.84
C LYS A 213 -18.49 43.50 -22.88
N ILE A 214 -19.82 43.51 -22.76
CA ILE A 214 -20.59 42.68 -21.83
C ILE A 214 -21.62 41.88 -22.62
N SER A 215 -21.69 40.58 -22.36
CA SER A 215 -22.65 39.63 -22.94
C SER A 215 -23.45 38.91 -21.86
N ASP A 216 -24.33 37.99 -22.25
CA ASP A 216 -25.10 37.12 -21.35
C ASP A 216 -24.20 36.23 -20.49
N LEU A 217 -22.94 36.02 -20.89
CA LEU A 217 -21.94 35.21 -20.16
C LEU A 217 -21.03 36.04 -19.25
N GLY A 218 -21.27 37.37 -19.17
CA GLY A 218 -20.45 38.28 -18.36
C GLY A 218 -19.59 39.23 -19.22
N VAL A 219 -18.50 39.73 -18.61
CA VAL A 219 -17.54 40.62 -19.29
C VAL A 219 -16.63 39.79 -20.22
N GLU A 220 -16.64 40.11 -21.51
CA GLU A 220 -15.77 39.43 -22.46
C GLU A 220 -14.40 40.06 -22.59
N ALA A 221 -14.34 41.36 -22.51
CA ALA A 221 -13.08 42.11 -22.64
C ALA A 221 -13.25 43.59 -22.36
N VAL A 222 -12.12 44.21 -22.05
CA VAL A 222 -11.98 45.70 -22.06
C VAL A 222 -11.12 46.09 -23.23
N ARG A 223 -11.49 47.22 -23.88
CA ARG A 223 -10.76 47.73 -25.04
C ARG A 223 -10.33 49.18 -24.80
N VAL A 224 -9.07 49.45 -25.00
CA VAL A 224 -8.52 50.79 -25.18
C VAL A 224 -8.28 50.94 -26.69
N PRO A 225 -8.97 51.86 -27.39
CA PRO A 225 -9.03 51.84 -28.87
C PRO A 225 -7.69 51.81 -29.60
N LYS A 226 -6.69 52.59 -29.17
CA LYS A 226 -5.36 52.62 -29.78
C LYS A 226 -4.41 51.53 -29.23
N PHE A 227 -4.71 50.97 -28.06
CA PHE A 227 -3.92 49.88 -27.49
C PHE A 227 -4.39 48.51 -27.97
N GLY A 228 -5.70 48.28 -27.98
CA GLY A 228 -6.30 47.01 -28.37
C GLY A 228 -7.28 46.41 -27.37
N LYS A 229 -7.61 45.14 -27.58
CA LYS A 229 -8.51 44.36 -26.75
C LYS A 229 -7.73 43.64 -25.66
N ILE A 230 -8.19 43.74 -24.42
CA ILE A 230 -7.68 43.04 -23.25
C ILE A 230 -8.77 42.05 -22.83
N PRO A 231 -8.59 40.73 -23.00
CA PRO A 231 -9.55 39.73 -22.58
C PRO A 231 -9.59 39.61 -21.06
N THR A 232 -10.80 39.39 -20.54
CA THR A 232 -11.04 39.28 -19.09
C THR A 232 -11.72 37.95 -18.78
N ASP A 233 -11.85 37.62 -17.50
CA ASP A 233 -12.83 36.61 -17.06
C ASP A 233 -14.26 37.21 -17.09
N ASP A 234 -15.24 36.40 -16.75
CA ASP A 234 -16.68 36.72 -16.79
C ASP A 234 -17.09 37.89 -15.88
N VAL A 235 -16.29 38.20 -14.86
CA VAL A 235 -16.51 39.34 -13.95
C VAL A 235 -15.57 40.53 -14.21
N GLY A 236 -14.84 40.50 -15.30
CA GLY A 236 -14.00 41.61 -15.76
C GLY A 236 -12.61 41.68 -15.11
N ARG A 237 -12.04 40.55 -14.65
CA ARG A 237 -10.70 40.48 -14.05
C ARG A 237 -9.68 39.93 -15.05
N VAL A 238 -8.43 40.31 -14.85
CA VAL A 238 -7.26 39.85 -15.64
C VAL A 238 -6.28 39.15 -14.72
N TRP A 239 -5.77 37.98 -15.16
CA TRP A 239 -4.69 37.29 -14.51
C TRP A 239 -3.38 38.04 -14.63
N ILE A 240 -2.60 38.10 -13.55
CA ILE A 240 -1.28 38.74 -13.54
C ILE A 240 -0.24 37.78 -14.13
N ASP A 241 0.46 38.21 -15.16
CA ASP A 241 1.64 37.52 -15.70
C ASP A 241 2.90 37.99 -14.97
N TRP A 242 3.35 37.17 -14.03
CA TRP A 242 4.53 37.48 -13.25
C TRP A 242 5.84 37.47 -14.07
N SER A 243 5.82 36.96 -15.30
CA SER A 243 6.96 37.09 -16.21
C SER A 243 7.17 38.52 -16.70
N ALA A 244 6.11 39.34 -16.72
CA ALA A 244 6.12 40.75 -17.13
C ALA A 244 6.15 41.72 -15.93
N SER A 245 6.89 41.37 -14.90
CA SER A 245 7.02 42.17 -13.69
C SER A 245 7.83 43.45 -13.90
N PRO A 246 7.49 44.57 -13.22
CA PRO A 246 8.23 45.83 -13.32
C PRO A 246 9.66 45.69 -12.74
N ARG A 247 10.56 46.56 -13.20
CA ARG A 247 11.88 46.77 -12.55
C ARG A 247 11.67 47.66 -11.33
N GLU A 248 12.27 47.31 -10.21
CA GLU A 248 12.09 47.96 -8.92
C GLU A 248 13.30 48.81 -8.51
N PHE A 249 13.06 50.02 -8.03
CA PHE A 249 14.06 50.96 -7.56
C PHE A 249 13.63 51.61 -6.23
N SER A 250 14.58 51.93 -5.37
CA SER A 250 14.41 52.89 -4.28
C SER A 250 14.41 54.30 -4.83
N TYR A 251 13.58 55.21 -4.29
CA TYR A 251 13.66 56.64 -4.65
C TYR A 251 15.05 57.20 -4.38
N MET A 252 15.79 56.70 -3.42
CA MET A 252 17.14 57.11 -3.13
C MET A 252 18.22 56.58 -4.12
N LYS A 253 17.87 55.61 -4.96
CA LYS A 253 18.74 54.93 -5.90
C LYS A 253 18.07 54.78 -7.28
N LEU A 254 17.64 55.93 -7.84
CA LEU A 254 17.01 55.96 -9.16
C LEU A 254 18.00 55.67 -10.29
N PRO A 255 17.56 55.02 -11.38
CA PRO A 255 18.36 54.85 -12.58
C PRO A 255 18.68 56.21 -13.25
N GLU A 256 19.65 56.25 -14.18
CA GLU A 256 19.97 57.44 -14.94
C GLU A 256 18.80 57.86 -15.86
N SER A 257 18.12 56.91 -16.49
CA SER A 257 16.96 57.11 -17.35
C SER A 257 15.89 56.05 -17.12
N PHE A 258 14.63 56.37 -17.35
CA PHE A 258 13.49 55.45 -17.41
C PHE A 258 13.09 55.17 -18.87
N ASP A 259 13.83 55.63 -19.86
CA ASP A 259 13.69 55.36 -21.31
C ASP A 259 12.25 55.55 -21.81
N GLY A 260 11.60 56.61 -21.36
CA GLY A 260 10.21 56.91 -21.73
C GLY A 260 9.17 55.95 -21.13
N GLY A 261 9.51 55.08 -20.20
CA GLY A 261 8.65 54.09 -19.59
C GLY A 261 7.67 54.63 -18.54
N ILE A 262 6.78 53.79 -18.10
CA ILE A 262 5.78 54.07 -17.04
C ILE A 262 6.45 53.87 -15.69
N VAL A 263 6.40 54.91 -14.83
CA VAL A 263 6.96 54.85 -13.48
C VAL A 263 5.87 54.88 -12.43
N VAL A 264 5.73 53.80 -11.66
CA VAL A 264 4.73 53.65 -10.60
C VAL A 264 5.39 53.91 -9.25
N VAL A 265 5.02 55.00 -8.59
CA VAL A 265 5.53 55.38 -7.29
C VAL A 265 4.60 54.92 -6.19
N GLY A 266 5.12 54.32 -5.14
CA GLY A 266 4.32 53.89 -4.00
C GLY A 266 5.12 53.68 -2.71
N LEU A 267 4.41 53.35 -1.65
CA LEU A 267 4.96 53.17 -0.33
C LEU A 267 5.40 51.70 -0.13
N SER A 268 6.60 51.51 0.42
CA SER A 268 7.14 50.23 0.83
C SER A 268 7.74 50.22 2.23
N ALA A 269 7.76 51.41 2.89
CA ALA A 269 8.25 51.49 4.26
C ALA A 269 7.28 50.79 5.25
N ALA A 270 7.86 50.14 6.26
CA ALA A 270 7.11 49.38 7.26
C ALA A 270 6.09 50.24 8.00
N GLY A 271 4.87 49.76 8.13
CA GLY A 271 3.76 50.47 8.80
C GLY A 271 3.06 51.51 7.92
N LEU A 272 3.56 51.85 6.72
CA LEU A 272 2.89 52.80 5.81
C LEU A 272 2.01 52.10 4.76
N ALA A 273 2.36 50.91 4.38
CA ALA A 273 1.56 50.09 3.49
C ALA A 273 1.60 48.62 3.98
N ASN A 274 0.56 47.89 3.67
CA ASN A 274 0.53 46.44 3.92
C ASN A 274 0.88 45.71 2.60
N PRO A 275 1.77 44.74 2.63
CA PRO A 275 2.02 43.93 1.46
C PRO A 275 0.78 43.08 1.12
N VAL A 276 0.65 42.75 -0.15
CA VAL A 276 -0.43 41.91 -0.71
C VAL A 276 0.11 40.54 -1.00
N SER A 277 -0.57 39.52 -0.48
CA SER A 277 -0.24 38.13 -0.80
C SER A 277 -0.59 37.79 -2.24
N THR A 278 0.37 37.28 -3.01
CA THR A 278 0.22 36.95 -4.44
C THR A 278 0.85 35.61 -4.78
N ALA A 279 0.64 35.11 -5.99
CA ALA A 279 1.30 33.89 -6.49
C ALA A 279 2.84 33.93 -6.41
N ARG A 280 3.44 35.12 -6.46
CA ARG A 280 4.90 35.34 -6.34
C ARG A 280 5.36 35.49 -4.89
N GLY A 281 4.45 35.51 -3.93
CA GLY A 281 4.68 35.86 -2.54
C GLY A 281 4.11 37.24 -2.20
N GLU A 282 4.59 37.84 -1.13
CA GLU A 282 4.15 39.17 -0.71
C GLU A 282 4.79 40.28 -1.56
N VAL A 283 3.97 41.18 -2.09
CA VAL A 283 4.41 42.32 -2.90
C VAL A 283 3.73 43.60 -2.44
N TRP A 284 4.37 44.71 -2.69
CA TRP A 284 3.77 46.02 -2.38
C TRP A 284 2.63 46.38 -3.34
N PRO A 285 1.59 47.10 -2.90
CA PRO A 285 0.42 47.44 -3.75
C PRO A 285 0.78 48.11 -5.08
N HIS A 286 1.76 49.02 -5.10
CA HIS A 286 2.18 49.70 -6.32
C HIS A 286 2.97 48.78 -7.26
N TYR A 287 3.72 47.80 -6.72
CA TYR A 287 4.37 46.76 -7.51
C TYR A 287 3.33 45.87 -8.21
N LEU A 288 2.25 45.52 -7.49
CA LEU A 288 1.13 44.76 -8.04
C LEU A 288 0.48 45.50 -9.22
N GLN A 289 0.27 46.83 -9.09
CA GLN A 289 -0.22 47.66 -10.19
C GLN A 289 0.76 47.68 -11.37
N GLY A 290 2.06 47.79 -11.12
CA GLY A 290 3.10 47.71 -12.14
C GLY A 290 3.12 46.36 -12.86
N ALA A 291 2.95 45.25 -12.14
CA ALA A 291 2.85 43.92 -12.72
C ALA A 291 1.61 43.74 -13.61
N LEU A 292 0.47 44.31 -13.19
CA LEU A 292 -0.74 44.35 -14.02
C LEU A 292 -0.53 45.15 -15.32
N MET A 293 0.15 46.33 -15.23
CA MET A 293 0.53 47.11 -16.40
C MET A 293 1.45 46.34 -17.34
N GLY A 294 2.47 45.67 -16.79
CA GLY A 294 3.39 44.81 -17.54
C GLY A 294 2.64 43.67 -18.26
N THR A 295 1.69 43.02 -17.57
CA THR A 295 0.83 41.98 -18.12
C THR A 295 0.08 42.47 -19.36
N MET A 296 -0.51 43.66 -19.25
CA MET A 296 -1.28 44.24 -20.37
C MET A 296 -0.37 44.66 -21.53
N ILE A 297 0.76 45.34 -21.22
CA ILE A 297 1.71 45.82 -22.26
C ILE A 297 2.36 44.65 -23.00
N SER A 298 2.67 43.58 -22.30
CA SER A 298 3.23 42.35 -22.93
C SER A 298 2.17 41.54 -23.67
N GLN A 299 0.90 41.98 -23.67
CA GLN A 299 -0.24 41.25 -24.22
C GLN A 299 -0.33 39.80 -23.77
N SER A 300 0.02 39.54 -22.54
CA SER A 300 -0.03 38.22 -21.93
C SER A 300 -1.45 37.86 -21.57
N ASN A 301 -2.18 37.35 -22.54
CA ASN A 301 -3.60 37.01 -22.41
C ASN A 301 -3.80 35.66 -21.68
N ILE A 302 -3.48 35.60 -20.39
CA ILE A 302 -3.71 34.41 -19.55
C ILE A 302 -5.21 34.23 -19.38
N GLN A 303 -5.72 33.07 -19.79
CA GLN A 303 -7.16 32.78 -19.78
C GLN A 303 -7.41 31.33 -19.30
N ARG A 304 -8.52 31.15 -18.64
CA ARG A 304 -9.15 29.85 -18.48
C ARG A 304 -10.28 29.74 -19.52
N PRO A 305 -10.09 28.95 -20.60
CA PRO A 305 -11.10 28.86 -21.64
C PRO A 305 -12.42 28.29 -21.12
N ALA A 306 -13.55 28.73 -21.62
CA ALA A 306 -14.88 28.25 -21.22
C ALA A 306 -15.09 26.72 -21.41
N TRP A 307 -14.35 26.12 -22.34
CA TRP A 307 -14.37 24.67 -22.59
C TRP A 307 -13.53 23.86 -21.61
N ALA A 308 -12.66 24.50 -20.80
CA ALA A 308 -11.67 23.81 -19.97
C ALA A 308 -12.32 22.88 -18.96
N ASP A 309 -13.34 23.33 -18.22
CA ASP A 309 -14.03 22.51 -17.22
C ASP A 309 -14.67 21.25 -17.83
N GLN A 310 -15.29 21.39 -18.99
CA GLN A 310 -15.89 20.26 -19.70
C GLN A 310 -14.83 19.27 -20.19
N ALA A 311 -13.74 19.77 -20.78
CA ALA A 311 -12.65 18.95 -21.27
C ALA A 311 -11.96 18.19 -20.14
N GLU A 312 -11.73 18.81 -18.98
CA GLU A 312 -11.15 18.21 -17.79
C GLU A 312 -12.03 17.08 -17.23
N ILE A 313 -13.35 17.27 -17.17
CA ILE A 313 -14.30 16.24 -16.75
C ILE A 313 -14.31 15.06 -17.75
N ILE A 314 -14.31 15.32 -19.04
CA ILE A 314 -14.26 14.28 -20.08
C ILE A 314 -12.93 13.51 -19.99
N ALA A 315 -11.81 14.22 -19.81
CA ALA A 315 -10.49 13.59 -19.62
C ALA A 315 -10.46 12.71 -18.38
N LEU A 316 -11.01 13.16 -17.25
CA LEU A 316 -11.12 12.39 -16.03
C LEU A 316 -11.95 11.11 -16.22
N LEU A 317 -13.10 11.21 -16.88
CA LEU A 317 -13.94 10.05 -17.21
C LEU A 317 -13.19 9.06 -18.10
N ALA A 318 -12.56 9.53 -19.17
CA ALA A 318 -11.81 8.70 -20.11
C ALA A 318 -10.63 8.00 -19.42
N ALA A 319 -9.85 8.74 -18.62
CA ALA A 319 -8.73 8.19 -17.84
C ALA A 319 -9.21 7.19 -16.79
N GLY A 320 -10.29 7.49 -16.07
CA GLY A 320 -10.87 6.59 -15.09
C GLY A 320 -11.32 5.25 -15.70
N VAL A 321 -12.01 5.29 -16.83
CA VAL A 321 -12.40 4.08 -17.58
C VAL A 321 -11.17 3.33 -18.09
N LEU A 322 -10.18 4.01 -18.66
CA LEU A 322 -8.92 3.41 -19.10
C LEU A 322 -8.21 2.68 -17.93
N VAL A 323 -8.13 3.31 -16.76
CA VAL A 323 -7.55 2.73 -15.56
C VAL A 323 -8.25 1.45 -15.14
N LEU A 324 -9.59 1.37 -15.23
CA LEU A 324 -10.35 0.16 -14.92
C LEU A 324 -10.00 -1.00 -15.86
N PHE A 325 -9.76 -0.72 -17.13
CA PHE A 325 -9.29 -1.74 -18.09
C PHE A 325 -7.85 -2.16 -17.79
N LEU A 326 -6.97 -1.19 -17.56
CA LEU A 326 -5.55 -1.46 -17.27
C LEU A 326 -5.34 -2.19 -15.94
N ALA A 327 -6.18 -1.97 -14.94
CA ALA A 327 -6.09 -2.62 -13.62
C ALA A 327 -6.10 -4.17 -13.68
N ARG A 328 -6.50 -4.75 -14.81
CA ARG A 328 -6.40 -6.20 -15.06
C ARG A 328 -4.95 -6.70 -15.21
N TRP A 329 -4.03 -5.85 -15.62
CA TRP A 329 -2.63 -6.20 -15.84
C TRP A 329 -1.81 -6.02 -14.58
N THR A 330 -0.80 -6.86 -14.40
CA THR A 330 0.08 -6.79 -13.23
C THR A 330 0.95 -5.53 -13.22
N TYR A 331 1.35 -5.06 -14.40
CA TYR A 331 2.21 -3.87 -14.58
C TYR A 331 1.41 -2.61 -14.98
N ALA A 332 0.13 -2.57 -14.67
CA ALA A 332 -0.75 -1.45 -15.02
C ALA A 332 -0.30 -0.09 -14.45
N PHE A 333 0.48 -0.08 -13.37
CA PHE A 333 0.99 1.14 -12.77
C PHE A 333 1.89 1.94 -13.73
N ILE A 334 2.63 1.28 -14.64
CA ILE A 334 3.52 1.95 -15.60
C ILE A 334 2.74 2.87 -16.54
N PRO A 335 1.75 2.38 -17.34
CA PRO A 335 0.99 3.25 -18.21
C PRO A 335 0.16 4.29 -17.44
N VAL A 336 -0.32 3.98 -16.23
CA VAL A 336 -1.03 4.96 -15.40
C VAL A 336 -0.11 6.12 -15.01
N ILE A 337 1.10 5.85 -14.52
CA ILE A 337 2.08 6.90 -14.21
C ILE A 337 2.41 7.74 -15.44
N ILE A 338 2.57 7.11 -16.62
CA ILE A 338 2.85 7.83 -17.87
C ILE A 338 1.69 8.79 -18.20
N VAL A 339 0.44 8.35 -18.10
CA VAL A 339 -0.74 9.19 -18.33
C VAL A 339 -0.81 10.35 -17.34
N LEU A 340 -0.59 10.10 -16.05
CA LEU A 340 -0.58 11.14 -15.04
C LEU A 340 0.55 12.15 -15.23
N ALA A 341 1.76 11.68 -15.52
CA ALA A 341 2.91 12.55 -15.76
C ALA A 341 2.74 13.37 -17.06
N SER A 342 2.20 12.77 -18.14
CA SER A 342 1.97 13.46 -19.40
C SER A 342 0.97 14.61 -19.29
N SER A 343 0.04 14.57 -18.33
CA SER A 343 -0.91 15.65 -18.12
C SER A 343 -0.23 16.98 -17.76
N HIS A 344 0.85 16.92 -16.96
CA HIS A 344 1.64 18.11 -16.64
C HIS A 344 2.32 18.72 -17.89
N PHE A 345 2.86 17.88 -18.77
CA PHE A 345 3.47 18.36 -20.01
C PHE A 345 2.43 19.00 -20.93
N VAL A 346 1.24 18.42 -21.01
CA VAL A 346 0.12 18.99 -21.79
C VAL A 346 -0.30 20.34 -21.22
N ALA A 347 -0.51 20.43 -19.90
CA ALA A 347 -0.90 21.70 -19.27
C ALA A 347 0.19 22.78 -19.43
N SER A 348 1.46 22.41 -19.23
CA SER A 348 2.60 23.31 -19.41
C SER A 348 2.73 23.78 -20.86
N TYR A 349 2.52 22.91 -21.84
CA TYR A 349 2.49 23.25 -23.26
C TYR A 349 1.34 24.21 -23.60
N LEU A 350 0.13 23.91 -23.14
CA LEU A 350 -1.03 24.79 -23.37
C LEU A 350 -0.83 26.17 -22.74
N TYR A 351 -0.18 26.22 -21.58
CA TYR A 351 0.14 27.49 -20.94
C TYR A 351 1.26 28.24 -21.67
N SER A 352 2.36 27.59 -22.04
CA SER A 352 3.46 28.25 -22.71
C SER A 352 3.09 28.80 -24.08
N GLU A 353 2.31 28.06 -24.87
CA GLU A 353 1.99 28.40 -26.26
C GLU A 353 0.75 29.27 -26.36
N TYR A 354 -0.31 28.94 -25.61
CA TYR A 354 -1.62 29.58 -25.74
C TYR A 354 -2.01 30.43 -24.52
N ARG A 355 -1.24 30.42 -23.45
CA ARG A 355 -1.57 31.05 -22.15
C ARG A 355 -2.87 30.52 -21.53
N TYR A 356 -3.23 29.25 -21.79
CA TYR A 356 -4.41 28.62 -21.24
C TYR A 356 -4.10 27.93 -19.90
N LEU A 357 -4.92 28.23 -18.91
CA LEU A 357 -4.90 27.58 -17.59
C LEU A 357 -5.83 26.35 -17.62
N VAL A 358 -5.25 25.17 -17.53
CA VAL A 358 -5.97 23.88 -17.48
C VAL A 358 -5.64 23.19 -16.19
N ASP A 359 -6.67 22.70 -15.49
CA ASP A 359 -6.53 22.02 -14.22
C ASP A 359 -6.19 20.54 -14.41
N ILE A 360 -5.01 20.15 -13.97
CA ILE A 360 -4.62 18.73 -13.91
C ILE A 360 -4.72 18.16 -12.50
N THR A 361 -4.93 18.97 -11.48
CA THR A 361 -4.85 18.51 -10.08
C THR A 361 -5.95 17.51 -9.74
N ALA A 362 -7.19 17.83 -10.12
CA ALA A 362 -8.33 16.92 -10.02
C ALA A 362 -8.13 15.69 -10.91
N PHE A 363 -7.65 15.85 -12.14
CA PHE A 363 -7.36 14.74 -13.06
C PHE A 363 -6.35 13.77 -12.44
N VAL A 364 -5.22 14.25 -11.96
CA VAL A 364 -4.15 13.42 -11.35
C VAL A 364 -4.64 12.77 -10.07
N GLY A 365 -5.15 13.56 -9.11
CA GLY A 365 -5.56 13.07 -7.80
C GLY A 365 -6.70 12.06 -7.88
N PHE A 366 -7.74 12.35 -8.66
CA PHE A 366 -8.93 11.51 -8.75
C PHE A 366 -8.68 10.25 -9.56
N THR A 367 -7.93 10.34 -10.68
CA THR A 367 -7.52 9.15 -11.44
C THR A 367 -6.64 8.22 -10.60
N ALA A 368 -5.72 8.77 -9.81
CA ALA A 368 -4.90 7.99 -8.89
C ALA A 368 -5.75 7.26 -7.83
N LEU A 369 -6.76 7.92 -7.26
CA LEU A 369 -7.69 7.31 -6.29
C LEU A 369 -8.51 6.17 -6.92
N VAL A 370 -8.99 6.34 -8.15
CA VAL A 370 -9.69 5.28 -8.89
C VAL A 370 -8.77 4.09 -9.13
N TYR A 371 -7.51 4.34 -9.50
CA TYR A 371 -6.50 3.29 -9.69
C TYR A 371 -6.20 2.54 -8.39
N ILE A 372 -5.96 3.27 -7.30
CA ILE A 372 -5.68 2.68 -5.98
C ILE A 372 -6.84 1.79 -5.54
N HIS A 373 -8.09 2.24 -5.72
CA HIS A 373 -9.27 1.42 -5.40
C HIS A 373 -9.31 0.15 -6.27
N ALA A 374 -9.25 0.29 -7.59
CA ALA A 374 -9.33 -0.84 -8.51
C ALA A 374 -8.23 -1.88 -8.27
N TYR A 375 -6.99 -1.42 -8.04
CA TYR A 375 -5.85 -2.27 -7.76
C TYR A 375 -5.95 -2.95 -6.39
N SER A 376 -6.39 -2.23 -5.35
CA SER A 376 -6.58 -2.78 -4.00
C SER A 376 -7.62 -3.90 -4.00
N VAL A 377 -8.73 -3.72 -4.70
CA VAL A 377 -9.78 -4.75 -4.83
C VAL A 377 -9.24 -5.96 -5.59
N LYS A 378 -8.49 -5.76 -6.68
CA LYS A 378 -7.83 -6.85 -7.41
C LYS A 378 -6.87 -7.62 -6.51
N PHE A 379 -5.96 -6.90 -5.84
CA PHE A 379 -4.98 -7.51 -4.94
C PHE A 379 -5.66 -8.34 -3.84
N LEU A 380 -6.68 -7.78 -3.19
CA LEU A 380 -7.44 -8.48 -2.15
C LEU A 380 -8.14 -9.73 -2.72
N SER A 381 -8.73 -9.64 -3.90
CA SER A 381 -9.37 -10.77 -4.58
C SER A 381 -8.38 -11.90 -4.87
N GLU A 382 -7.21 -11.58 -5.44
CA GLU A 382 -6.16 -12.55 -5.73
C GLU A 382 -5.58 -13.16 -4.44
N TYR A 383 -5.37 -12.35 -3.42
CA TYR A 383 -4.88 -12.82 -2.11
C TYR A 383 -5.86 -13.81 -1.47
N LEU A 384 -7.15 -13.48 -1.45
CA LEU A 384 -8.19 -14.37 -0.89
C LEU A 384 -8.31 -15.66 -1.69
N GLN A 385 -8.23 -15.62 -3.02
CA GLN A 385 -8.25 -16.82 -3.86
C GLN A 385 -7.03 -17.72 -3.57
N LYS A 386 -5.83 -17.15 -3.52
CA LYS A 386 -4.60 -17.91 -3.18
C LYS A 386 -4.68 -18.51 -1.79
N SER A 387 -5.19 -17.76 -0.80
CA SER A 387 -5.39 -18.25 0.57
C SER A 387 -6.41 -19.39 0.64
N GLN A 388 -7.50 -19.30 -0.11
CA GLN A 388 -8.54 -20.32 -0.17
C GLN A 388 -8.03 -21.61 -0.84
N ILE A 389 -7.29 -21.49 -1.93
CA ILE A 389 -6.60 -22.62 -2.59
C ILE A 389 -5.64 -23.29 -1.61
N LYS A 390 -4.80 -22.49 -0.93
CA LYS A 390 -3.87 -23.00 0.08
C LYS A 390 -4.59 -23.80 1.18
N LYS A 391 -5.71 -23.29 1.70
CA LYS A 391 -6.50 -23.97 2.74
C LYS A 391 -7.12 -25.27 2.24
N GLN A 392 -7.61 -25.31 1.01
CA GLN A 392 -8.18 -26.52 0.41
C GLN A 392 -7.13 -27.60 0.12
N PHE A 393 -5.97 -27.21 -0.43
CA PHE A 393 -4.87 -28.15 -0.67
C PHE A 393 -4.22 -28.66 0.61
N GLY A 394 -4.17 -27.85 1.67
CA GLY A 394 -3.66 -28.25 2.98
C GLY A 394 -4.44 -29.39 3.65
N SER A 395 -5.67 -29.66 3.18
CA SER A 395 -6.48 -30.80 3.64
C SER A 395 -6.16 -32.11 2.91
N TYR A 396 -5.52 -32.04 1.73
CA TYR A 396 -5.22 -33.21 0.89
C TYR A 396 -3.73 -33.58 0.85
N VAL A 397 -2.85 -32.65 1.23
CA VAL A 397 -1.40 -32.82 1.19
C VAL A 397 -0.84 -32.41 2.55
N ASN A 398 0.16 -33.17 3.05
CA ASN A 398 0.84 -32.85 4.30
C ASN A 398 1.29 -31.39 4.33
N PRO A 399 0.98 -30.62 5.40
CA PRO A 399 1.32 -29.20 5.51
C PRO A 399 2.80 -28.88 5.26
N VAL A 400 3.70 -29.76 5.70
CA VAL A 400 5.14 -29.63 5.52
C VAL A 400 5.53 -29.67 4.03
N ILE A 401 4.88 -30.52 3.24
CA ILE A 401 5.08 -30.61 1.80
C ILE A 401 4.56 -29.36 1.11
N VAL A 402 3.42 -28.83 1.53
CA VAL A 402 2.84 -27.58 1.00
C VAL A 402 3.77 -26.40 1.28
N GLU A 403 4.37 -26.33 2.45
CA GLU A 403 5.33 -25.27 2.81
C GLU A 403 6.59 -25.35 1.93
N ARG A 404 7.13 -26.54 1.72
CA ARG A 404 8.30 -26.74 0.85
C ARG A 404 8.03 -26.38 -0.60
N LEU A 405 6.85 -26.72 -1.12
CA LEU A 405 6.38 -26.32 -2.45
C LEU A 405 6.30 -24.80 -2.62
N GLN A 406 5.98 -24.06 -1.57
CA GLN A 406 5.95 -22.60 -1.61
C GLN A 406 7.35 -22.00 -1.64
N LYS A 407 8.30 -22.63 -0.93
CA LYS A 407 9.71 -22.18 -0.92
C LYS A 407 10.44 -22.57 -2.22
N ASP A 408 10.14 -23.74 -2.75
CA ASP A 408 10.75 -24.25 -3.98
C ASP A 408 9.70 -24.96 -4.89
N PRO A 409 9.14 -24.25 -5.88
CA PRO A 409 8.21 -24.84 -6.84
C PRO A 409 8.80 -26.00 -7.67
N SER A 410 10.14 -26.12 -7.76
CA SER A 410 10.80 -27.19 -8.48
C SER A 410 10.67 -28.54 -7.78
N PHE A 411 10.24 -28.54 -6.51
CA PHE A 411 9.97 -29.76 -5.74
C PHE A 411 8.89 -30.68 -6.36
N ILE A 412 8.05 -30.16 -7.26
CA ILE A 412 7.01 -30.95 -7.97
C ILE A 412 7.57 -31.82 -9.10
N LYS A 413 8.88 -31.96 -9.27
CA LYS A 413 9.41 -32.80 -10.31
C LYS A 413 9.38 -34.29 -9.90
N LEU A 414 9.03 -35.17 -10.86
CA LEU A 414 9.19 -36.62 -10.70
C LEU A 414 10.64 -36.95 -10.36
N GLY A 415 10.83 -37.74 -9.32
CA GLY A 415 12.14 -38.17 -8.85
C GLY A 415 12.17 -38.31 -7.33
N GLY A 416 13.19 -38.99 -6.85
CA GLY A 416 13.43 -39.20 -5.43
C GLY A 416 14.91 -39.12 -5.11
N GLU A 417 15.17 -38.87 -3.84
CA GLU A 417 16.52 -38.88 -3.26
C GLU A 417 16.68 -40.05 -2.28
N LYS A 418 17.86 -40.59 -2.17
CA LYS A 418 18.17 -41.62 -1.19
C LYS A 418 18.58 -40.94 0.10
N LYS A 419 17.77 -41.14 1.15
CA LYS A 419 18.02 -40.63 2.52
C LYS A 419 18.01 -41.75 3.53
N ASP A 420 18.70 -41.51 4.63
CA ASP A 420 18.59 -42.33 5.82
C ASP A 420 17.39 -41.82 6.64
N LEU A 421 16.34 -42.61 6.79
CA LEU A 421 15.08 -42.25 7.39
C LEU A 421 14.66 -43.26 8.44
N THR A 422 13.83 -42.84 9.36
CA THR A 422 13.07 -43.76 10.21
C THR A 422 11.63 -43.82 9.73
N ILE A 423 11.22 -45.04 9.34
CA ILE A 423 9.89 -45.33 8.79
C ILE A 423 9.05 -45.99 9.88
N ILE A 424 7.82 -45.57 9.99
CA ILE A 424 6.82 -46.17 10.86
C ILE A 424 5.66 -46.62 10.03
N MET A 425 5.20 -47.83 10.28
CA MET A 425 3.95 -48.38 9.78
C MET A 425 3.09 -48.82 10.94
N SER A 426 1.85 -48.37 10.98
CA SER A 426 0.86 -48.76 11.97
C SER A 426 -0.32 -49.44 11.32
N ASP A 427 -0.94 -50.40 12.01
CA ASP A 427 -2.18 -51.02 11.60
C ASP A 427 -3.12 -51.17 12.80
N MET A 428 -4.46 -51.02 12.55
CA MET A 428 -5.45 -51.15 13.58
C MET A 428 -5.70 -52.63 13.87
N ARG A 429 -5.80 -53.00 15.14
CA ARG A 429 -6.26 -54.30 15.56
C ARG A 429 -7.77 -54.25 15.88
N ASN A 430 -8.49 -55.31 15.56
CA ASN A 430 -9.93 -55.45 15.77
C ASN A 430 -10.78 -54.52 14.88
N PHE A 431 -10.26 -54.11 13.71
CA PHE A 431 -10.98 -53.29 12.73
C PHE A 431 -12.30 -53.90 12.33
N THR A 432 -12.33 -55.23 12.01
CA THR A 432 -13.53 -55.97 11.61
C THR A 432 -14.56 -55.99 12.76
N GLY A 433 -14.14 -56.28 13.99
CA GLY A 433 -15.00 -56.31 15.14
C GLY A 433 -15.64 -54.94 15.43
N LEU A 434 -14.88 -53.86 15.27
CA LEU A 434 -15.43 -52.51 15.35
C LEU A 434 -16.43 -52.25 14.23
N GLY A 435 -16.13 -52.61 12.99
CA GLY A 435 -17.03 -52.44 11.84
C GLY A 435 -18.36 -53.17 11.99
N GLU A 436 -18.34 -54.41 12.50
CA GLU A 436 -19.55 -55.19 12.74
C GLU A 436 -20.53 -54.53 13.71
N THR A 437 -20.06 -53.70 14.66
CA THR A 437 -20.96 -53.00 15.60
C THR A 437 -21.75 -51.87 14.97
N TYR A 438 -21.38 -51.43 13.78
CA TYR A 438 -22.10 -50.39 13.03
C TYR A 438 -23.12 -50.96 12.02
N GLY A 439 -23.03 -52.23 11.68
CA GLY A 439 -23.92 -52.85 10.70
C GLY A 439 -23.93 -52.08 9.38
N ASP A 440 -25.10 -51.63 8.93
CA ASP A 440 -25.27 -50.88 7.68
C ASP A 440 -25.02 -49.38 7.84
N ASP A 441 -24.70 -48.84 9.04
CA ASP A 441 -24.43 -47.41 9.25
C ASP A 441 -22.99 -47.05 8.87
N VAL A 442 -22.75 -47.01 7.57
CA VAL A 442 -21.44 -46.65 6.99
C VAL A 442 -21.01 -45.22 7.34
N VAL A 443 -21.97 -44.30 7.56
CA VAL A 443 -21.69 -42.91 7.89
C VAL A 443 -21.10 -42.80 9.29
N ALA A 444 -21.72 -43.42 10.28
CA ALA A 444 -21.24 -43.41 11.65
C ALA A 444 -19.91 -44.15 11.77
N PHE A 445 -19.74 -45.28 11.07
CA PHE A 445 -18.47 -45.98 10.98
C PHE A 445 -17.34 -45.09 10.40
N THR A 446 -17.61 -44.40 9.28
CA THR A 446 -16.63 -43.47 8.66
C THR A 446 -16.27 -42.34 9.60
N GLN A 447 -17.23 -41.78 10.36
CA GLN A 447 -16.94 -40.73 11.34
C GLN A 447 -16.03 -41.25 12.47
N THR A 448 -16.25 -42.44 12.94
CA THR A 448 -15.41 -43.07 13.97
C THR A 448 -14.00 -43.35 13.44
N MET A 449 -13.88 -43.85 12.22
CA MET A 449 -12.58 -44.02 11.55
C MET A 449 -11.86 -42.72 11.37
N ASN A 450 -12.54 -41.64 11.01
CA ASN A 450 -11.93 -40.32 10.91
C ASN A 450 -11.44 -39.81 12.27
N ARG A 451 -12.15 -40.10 13.37
CA ARG A 451 -11.69 -39.76 14.73
C ARG A 451 -10.42 -40.54 15.09
N TYR A 452 -10.38 -41.84 14.82
CA TYR A 452 -9.20 -42.67 15.01
C TYR A 452 -8.00 -42.15 14.22
N MET A 453 -8.19 -41.93 12.91
CA MET A 453 -7.12 -41.40 12.05
C MET A 453 -6.62 -40.03 12.53
N THR A 454 -7.52 -39.19 13.05
CA THR A 454 -7.14 -37.88 13.62
C THR A 454 -6.30 -38.08 14.89
N ALA A 455 -6.72 -38.97 15.78
CA ALA A 455 -5.99 -39.24 17.02
C ALA A 455 -4.58 -39.75 16.79
N ILE A 456 -4.37 -40.62 15.79
CA ILE A 456 -3.02 -41.14 15.46
C ILE A 456 -2.18 -40.16 14.61
N ALA A 457 -2.80 -39.27 13.84
CA ALA A 457 -2.09 -38.30 13.03
C ALA A 457 -1.50 -37.14 13.86
N GLU A 458 -2.14 -36.79 14.97
CA GLU A 458 -1.71 -35.68 15.82
C GLU A 458 -0.30 -35.89 16.42
N PRO A 459 0.06 -37.04 17.02
CA PRO A 459 1.43 -37.32 17.46
C PRO A 459 2.46 -37.26 16.32
N ILE A 460 2.09 -37.75 15.12
CA ILE A 460 2.98 -37.71 13.95
C ILE A 460 3.36 -36.27 13.61
N LEU A 461 2.36 -35.38 13.52
CA LEU A 461 2.58 -33.98 13.15
C LEU A 461 3.29 -33.21 14.26
N ARG A 462 2.97 -33.46 15.53
CA ARG A 462 3.60 -32.81 16.69
C ARG A 462 5.07 -33.13 16.82
N ASN A 463 5.47 -34.33 16.48
CA ASN A 463 6.88 -34.78 16.49
C ASN A 463 7.59 -34.60 15.13
N ASN A 464 7.14 -33.67 14.29
CA ASN A 464 7.73 -33.34 12.99
C ASN A 464 7.80 -34.54 12.01
N GLY A 465 6.91 -35.53 12.16
CA GLY A 465 6.76 -36.65 11.27
C GLY A 465 6.03 -36.26 9.97
N CYS A 466 6.44 -36.84 8.87
CA CYS A 466 5.78 -36.70 7.58
C CYS A 466 4.83 -37.86 7.35
N LEU A 467 3.52 -37.65 7.53
CA LEU A 467 2.50 -38.61 7.16
C LEU A 467 2.46 -38.74 5.63
N ILE A 468 2.87 -39.90 5.12
CA ILE A 468 2.90 -40.18 3.68
C ILE A 468 1.50 -40.50 3.17
N LYS A 469 0.84 -41.46 3.79
CA LYS A 469 -0.52 -41.90 3.42
C LYS A 469 -1.17 -42.77 4.49
N PHE A 470 -2.48 -42.82 4.47
CA PHE A 470 -3.26 -43.89 5.06
C PHE A 470 -3.50 -45.00 4.03
N ILE A 471 -3.43 -46.24 4.47
CA ILE A 471 -3.65 -47.45 3.65
C ILE A 471 -4.77 -48.26 4.33
N GLY A 472 -6.03 -47.91 4.05
CA GLY A 472 -7.17 -48.43 4.83
C GLY A 472 -7.14 -47.85 6.26
N ASP A 473 -7.02 -48.71 7.23
CA ASP A 473 -6.86 -48.41 8.67
C ASP A 473 -5.39 -48.28 9.12
N ALA A 474 -4.45 -48.58 8.22
CA ALA A 474 -3.01 -48.44 8.45
C ALA A 474 -2.50 -47.05 8.12
N SER A 475 -1.41 -46.63 8.77
CA SER A 475 -0.67 -45.41 8.42
C SER A 475 0.78 -45.71 8.04
N LEU A 476 1.29 -44.98 7.06
CA LEU A 476 2.70 -44.94 6.71
C LEU A 476 3.22 -43.53 6.88
N HIS A 477 4.23 -43.36 7.72
CA HIS A 477 4.87 -42.08 7.95
C HIS A 477 6.36 -42.23 8.19
N VAL A 478 7.09 -41.10 8.05
CA VAL A 478 8.55 -41.10 8.16
C VAL A 478 9.04 -39.90 8.98
N HIS A 479 10.20 -40.07 9.58
CA HIS A 479 10.96 -39.01 10.21
C HIS A 479 12.30 -38.83 9.50
N GLY A 480 12.81 -37.58 9.41
CA GLY A 480 14.03 -37.23 8.68
C GLY A 480 13.80 -36.65 7.28
N ALA A 481 12.54 -36.50 6.85
CA ALA A 481 12.15 -35.85 5.61
C ALA A 481 10.71 -35.31 5.68
N PRO A 482 10.32 -34.34 4.85
CA PRO A 482 11.07 -33.63 3.81
C PRO A 482 12.03 -32.58 4.37
N ILE A 483 11.87 -32.19 5.62
CA ILE A 483 12.73 -31.24 6.32
C ILE A 483 13.39 -32.01 7.47
N GLN A 484 14.70 -31.98 7.52
CA GLN A 484 15.47 -32.39 8.67
C GLN A 484 15.82 -31.12 9.43
N GLU A 485 15.32 -30.98 10.63
CA GLU A 485 15.72 -29.85 11.48
C GLU A 485 17.15 -30.08 11.98
N GLU A 486 17.98 -29.05 11.92
CA GLU A 486 19.35 -29.08 12.46
C GLU A 486 19.39 -29.34 13.98
N GLN A 487 18.23 -29.16 14.65
CA GLN A 487 18.09 -29.29 16.11
C GLN A 487 17.70 -30.70 16.58
N ASP A 488 17.29 -31.59 15.70
CA ASP A 488 17.02 -33.00 16.06
C ASP A 488 18.00 -33.90 15.30
N PRO A 489 19.19 -34.16 15.91
CA PRO A 489 20.26 -34.89 15.24
C PRO A 489 19.92 -36.36 14.99
N ASP A 490 18.87 -36.91 15.63
CA ASP A 490 18.43 -38.27 15.36
C ASP A 490 16.91 -38.41 15.22
N HIS A 491 16.47 -38.49 13.96
CA HIS A 491 15.08 -38.73 13.60
C HIS A 491 14.52 -40.07 14.15
N ALA A 492 15.36 -41.01 14.59
CA ALA A 492 14.93 -42.26 15.21
C ALA A 492 14.32 -42.03 16.60
N HIS A 493 14.86 -41.10 17.38
CA HIS A 493 14.29 -40.74 18.68
C HIS A 493 12.89 -40.16 18.56
N ALA A 494 12.71 -39.20 17.62
CA ALA A 494 11.41 -38.62 17.32
C ALA A 494 10.40 -39.67 16.82
N ALA A 495 10.86 -40.61 16.01
CA ALA A 495 10.04 -41.69 15.50
C ALA A 495 9.53 -42.64 16.60
N VAL A 496 10.42 -43.09 17.50
CA VAL A 496 10.04 -43.99 18.61
C VAL A 496 9.10 -43.26 19.58
N ARG A 497 9.38 -42.01 19.90
CA ARG A 497 8.48 -41.17 20.72
C ARG A 497 7.09 -41.09 20.09
N THR A 498 7.04 -40.80 18.77
CA THR A 498 5.78 -40.74 18.01
C THR A 498 5.00 -42.06 18.12
N GLY A 499 5.67 -43.21 17.97
CA GLY A 499 5.03 -44.52 18.11
C GLY A 499 4.43 -44.74 19.48
N LEU A 500 5.13 -44.38 20.54
CA LEU A 500 4.65 -44.50 21.93
C LEU A 500 3.47 -43.53 22.20
N GLU A 501 3.53 -42.31 21.69
CA GLU A 501 2.43 -41.34 21.80
C GLU A 501 1.21 -41.76 20.98
N MET A 502 1.38 -42.44 19.85
CA MET A 502 0.27 -43.01 19.07
C MET A 502 -0.45 -44.11 19.84
N ILE A 503 0.31 -45.01 20.52
CA ILE A 503 -0.29 -46.04 21.37
C ILE A 503 -1.14 -45.39 22.47
N HIS A 504 -0.58 -44.40 23.16
CA HIS A 504 -1.31 -43.65 24.19
C HIS A 504 -2.55 -42.94 23.63
N ALA A 505 -2.50 -42.38 22.42
CA ALA A 505 -3.64 -41.76 21.76
C ALA A 505 -4.77 -42.78 21.48
N VAL A 506 -4.44 -44.02 21.14
CA VAL A 506 -5.40 -45.13 20.96
C VAL A 506 -5.99 -45.53 22.30
N GLU A 507 -5.21 -45.55 23.39
CA GLU A 507 -5.76 -45.80 24.74
C GLU A 507 -6.81 -44.74 25.12
N LEU A 508 -6.51 -43.47 24.89
CA LEU A 508 -7.48 -42.38 25.12
C LEU A 508 -8.72 -42.52 24.23
N PHE A 509 -8.53 -42.90 22.97
CA PHE A 509 -9.63 -43.14 22.05
C PHE A 509 -10.52 -44.32 22.51
N ASN A 510 -9.94 -45.37 23.09
CA ASN A 510 -10.68 -46.49 23.67
C ASN A 510 -11.54 -46.07 24.86
N ILE A 511 -11.12 -45.10 25.67
CA ILE A 511 -11.98 -44.52 26.73
C ILE A 511 -13.20 -43.84 26.14
N GLU A 512 -13.09 -43.23 24.97
CA GLU A 512 -14.24 -42.65 24.25
C GLU A 512 -15.16 -43.74 23.70
N LEU A 513 -14.58 -44.75 23.06
CA LEU A 513 -15.35 -45.89 22.52
C LEU A 513 -16.14 -46.62 23.62
N GLU A 514 -15.53 -46.80 24.79
CA GLU A 514 -16.18 -47.43 25.96
C GLU A 514 -17.43 -46.64 26.41
N LYS A 515 -17.31 -45.30 26.47
CA LYS A 515 -18.48 -44.45 26.79
C LYS A 515 -19.59 -44.55 25.75
N GLU A 516 -19.27 -44.90 24.51
CA GLU A 516 -20.20 -45.11 23.41
C GLU A 516 -20.73 -46.57 23.35
N GLY A 517 -20.26 -47.46 24.26
CA GLY A 517 -20.61 -48.87 24.23
C GLY A 517 -20.02 -49.64 23.04
N LYS A 518 -18.88 -49.17 22.53
CA LYS A 518 -18.17 -49.75 21.38
C LYS A 518 -16.99 -50.60 21.84
N PRO A 519 -16.58 -51.61 21.06
CA PRO A 519 -15.42 -52.43 21.40
C PRO A 519 -14.14 -51.62 21.31
N HIS A 520 -13.18 -51.98 22.15
CA HIS A 520 -11.83 -51.42 22.10
C HIS A 520 -11.11 -51.85 20.83
N VAL A 521 -10.25 -50.98 20.33
CA VAL A 521 -9.33 -51.24 19.22
C VAL A 521 -7.89 -51.24 19.74
N GLY A 522 -7.04 -51.99 19.10
CA GLY A 522 -5.61 -51.98 19.36
C GLY A 522 -4.84 -51.36 18.20
N MET A 523 -3.54 -51.26 18.38
CA MET A 523 -2.61 -50.82 17.34
C MET A 523 -1.35 -51.67 17.35
N GLY A 524 -0.88 -52.05 16.15
CA GLY A 524 0.47 -52.60 15.94
C GLY A 524 1.36 -51.57 15.26
N LEU A 525 2.59 -51.44 15.72
CA LEU A 525 3.58 -50.51 15.17
C LEU A 525 4.88 -51.21 14.82
N GLY A 526 5.32 -51.08 13.56
CA GLY A 526 6.66 -51.44 13.13
C GLY A 526 7.51 -50.18 12.88
N ILE A 527 8.74 -50.15 13.39
CA ILE A 527 9.68 -49.04 13.20
C ILE A 527 11.02 -49.58 12.71
N ASN A 528 11.51 -49.00 11.62
CA ASN A 528 12.80 -49.33 11.07
C ASN A 528 13.53 -48.10 10.55
N THR A 529 14.84 -48.02 10.82
CA THR A 529 15.72 -46.99 10.33
C THR A 529 16.63 -47.49 9.25
N GLY A 530 16.77 -46.76 8.15
CA GLY A 530 17.73 -47.12 7.12
C GLY A 530 17.56 -46.37 5.80
N PRO A 531 18.44 -46.64 4.83
CA PRO A 531 18.46 -45.99 3.55
C PRO A 531 17.16 -46.26 2.75
N THR A 532 16.51 -45.17 2.36
CA THR A 532 15.18 -45.19 1.72
C THR A 532 15.15 -44.17 0.58
N LEU A 533 14.51 -44.53 -0.52
CA LEU A 533 14.19 -43.60 -1.60
C LEU A 533 12.93 -42.84 -1.21
N ILE A 534 13.00 -41.52 -1.15
CA ILE A 534 11.86 -40.64 -0.85
C ILE A 534 11.74 -39.56 -1.91
N GLY A 535 10.53 -39.22 -2.34
CA GLY A 535 10.27 -38.16 -3.32
C GLY A 535 8.95 -38.33 -4.05
N ASN A 536 8.82 -37.63 -5.17
CA ASN A 536 7.61 -37.67 -5.99
C ASN A 536 7.63 -38.90 -6.90
N ILE A 537 6.90 -39.92 -6.52
CA ILE A 537 6.91 -41.24 -7.15
C ILE A 537 5.54 -41.48 -7.80
N GLY A 538 5.55 -41.98 -9.04
CA GLY A 538 4.36 -42.31 -9.80
C GLY A 538 4.51 -42.18 -11.31
N SER A 539 3.42 -42.00 -12.02
CA SER A 539 3.41 -41.72 -13.44
C SER A 539 3.59 -40.24 -13.76
N LYS A 540 3.77 -39.85 -15.01
CA LYS A 540 3.85 -38.46 -15.45
C LYS A 540 2.61 -37.64 -15.07
N ASP A 541 1.45 -38.28 -15.09
CA ASP A 541 0.17 -37.61 -14.88
C ASP A 541 -0.39 -37.78 -13.44
N ARG A 542 0.16 -38.75 -12.69
CA ARG A 542 -0.30 -39.05 -11.33
C ARG A 542 0.85 -39.56 -10.47
N PHE A 543 1.34 -38.69 -9.62
CA PHE A 543 2.41 -38.99 -8.67
C PHE A 543 2.05 -38.42 -7.29
N GLY A 544 2.71 -38.92 -6.27
CA GLY A 544 2.58 -38.42 -4.91
C GLY A 544 3.92 -38.53 -4.20
N TYR A 545 4.06 -37.80 -3.11
CA TYR A 545 5.23 -37.91 -2.25
C TYR A 545 5.16 -39.25 -1.52
N ASP A 546 6.11 -40.12 -1.75
CA ASP A 546 6.08 -41.48 -1.26
C ASP A 546 7.50 -42.01 -0.95
N VAL A 547 7.59 -43.19 -0.35
CA VAL A 547 8.82 -43.87 0.05
C VAL A 547 8.89 -45.25 -0.54
N LEU A 548 10.10 -45.65 -0.99
CA LEU A 548 10.36 -46.98 -1.54
C LEU A 548 11.70 -47.53 -1.04
N GLY A 549 11.76 -48.84 -0.89
CA GLY A 549 13.00 -49.55 -0.59
C GLY A 549 12.81 -50.69 0.40
N ASP A 550 13.91 -51.41 0.61
CA ASP A 550 13.96 -52.56 1.55
C ASP A 550 13.61 -52.16 2.97
N SER A 551 14.03 -50.94 3.36
CA SER A 551 13.72 -50.41 4.70
C SER A 551 12.21 -50.29 4.94
N VAL A 552 11.44 -49.85 3.94
CA VAL A 552 9.98 -49.78 3.99
C VAL A 552 9.34 -51.16 4.09
N SER A 553 9.82 -52.08 3.28
CA SER A 553 9.36 -53.49 3.29
C SER A 553 9.63 -54.17 4.65
N LEU A 554 10.79 -53.87 5.25
CA LEU A 554 11.11 -54.40 6.59
C LEU A 554 10.16 -53.79 7.64
N THR A 555 9.89 -52.48 7.60
CA THR A 555 8.97 -51.83 8.52
C THR A 555 7.57 -52.46 8.50
N ALA A 556 7.02 -52.71 7.29
CA ALA A 556 5.72 -53.37 7.15
C ALA A 556 5.70 -54.81 7.73
N ARG A 557 6.80 -55.49 7.66
CA ARG A 557 6.93 -56.83 8.27
C ARG A 557 7.06 -56.78 9.76
N LEU A 558 7.78 -55.79 10.32
CA LEU A 558 7.87 -55.59 11.77
C LEU A 558 6.47 -55.28 12.34
N GLU A 559 5.70 -54.45 11.64
CA GLU A 559 4.34 -54.20 12.05
C GLU A 559 3.51 -55.49 12.11
N SER A 560 3.50 -56.30 11.04
CA SER A 560 2.72 -57.56 11.00
C SER A 560 3.18 -58.58 12.07
N GLN A 561 4.42 -58.57 12.50
CA GLN A 561 4.95 -59.42 13.56
C GLN A 561 4.46 -59.00 14.96
N THR A 562 4.00 -57.76 15.15
CA THR A 562 3.53 -57.27 16.46
C THR A 562 2.46 -58.19 17.06
N LYS A 563 1.59 -58.80 16.21
CA LYS A 563 0.56 -59.73 16.63
C LYS A 563 1.17 -61.06 17.05
N ASN A 564 2.20 -61.56 16.31
CA ASN A 564 2.80 -62.87 16.58
C ASN A 564 3.65 -62.84 17.87
N TYR A 565 4.22 -61.69 18.21
CA TYR A 565 5.03 -61.52 19.43
C TYR A 565 4.25 -60.94 20.62
N GLY A 566 2.94 -60.68 20.47
CA GLY A 566 2.15 -60.10 21.59
C GLY A 566 2.61 -58.70 21.97
N GLN A 567 3.22 -57.93 21.06
CA GLN A 567 3.72 -56.62 21.36
C GLN A 567 2.98 -55.54 20.55
N LEU A 568 2.88 -54.33 21.10
CA LEU A 568 2.26 -53.20 20.41
C LEU A 568 3.27 -52.50 19.45
N ILE A 569 4.55 -52.53 19.76
CA ILE A 569 5.60 -51.88 19.02
C ILE A 569 6.79 -52.82 18.84
N ILE A 570 7.26 -52.98 17.60
CA ILE A 570 8.48 -53.68 17.29
C ILE A 570 9.39 -52.77 16.46
N ILE A 571 10.64 -52.67 16.95
CA ILE A 571 11.71 -51.90 16.28
C ILE A 571 12.80 -52.85 15.81
N SER A 572 13.47 -52.47 14.69
CA SER A 572 14.65 -53.18 14.19
C SER A 572 15.91 -52.86 15.00
N GLU A 573 16.93 -53.71 14.92
CA GLU A 573 18.28 -53.44 15.46
C GLU A 573 18.88 -52.15 14.90
N PHE A 574 18.51 -51.74 13.67
CA PHE A 574 18.96 -50.46 13.08
C PHE A 574 18.37 -49.25 13.76
N THR A 575 17.15 -49.34 14.25
CA THR A 575 16.52 -48.32 15.06
C THR A 575 17.03 -48.38 16.52
N GLU A 576 17.08 -49.59 17.07
CA GLU A 576 17.52 -49.84 18.45
C GLU A 576 18.89 -49.21 18.74
N LYS A 577 19.91 -49.44 17.86
CA LYS A 577 21.25 -48.87 17.99
C LYS A 577 21.30 -47.34 18.09
N ARG A 578 20.25 -46.65 17.69
CA ARG A 578 20.15 -45.18 17.77
C ARG A 578 19.41 -44.70 19.00
N VAL A 579 18.54 -45.53 19.56
CA VAL A 579 17.58 -45.10 20.58
C VAL A 579 17.81 -45.71 21.96
N ASN A 580 18.68 -46.73 22.08
CA ASN A 580 18.93 -47.46 23.32
C ASN A 580 19.52 -46.61 24.46
N ASN A 581 20.01 -45.43 24.17
CA ASN A 581 20.47 -44.46 25.13
C ASN A 581 19.37 -43.60 25.77
N MET A 582 18.16 -43.64 25.18
CA MET A 582 17.02 -42.80 25.59
C MET A 582 15.77 -43.63 25.95
N PHE A 583 15.65 -44.84 25.41
CA PHE A 583 14.49 -45.69 25.59
C PHE A 583 14.92 -47.04 26.15
N PHE A 584 14.08 -47.63 26.99
CA PHE A 584 14.30 -48.97 27.47
C PHE A 584 13.84 -49.97 26.41
N THR A 585 14.76 -50.75 25.88
CA THR A 585 14.49 -51.75 24.81
C THR A 585 14.70 -53.14 25.35
N VAL A 586 13.82 -54.09 24.95
CA VAL A 586 13.93 -55.52 25.26
C VAL A 586 14.03 -56.33 23.99
N PRO A 587 15.06 -57.18 23.80
CA PRO A 587 15.20 -58.00 22.62
C PRO A 587 14.07 -59.04 22.55
N LEU A 588 13.50 -59.25 21.36
CA LEU A 588 12.43 -60.19 21.18
C LEU A 588 12.87 -61.49 20.47
N ASP A 589 13.54 -61.33 19.33
CA ASP A 589 13.94 -62.44 18.49
C ASP A 589 14.92 -62.04 17.41
N CYS A 590 15.38 -63.04 16.63
CA CYS A 590 16.04 -62.83 15.32
C CYS A 590 15.17 -63.42 14.22
N ILE A 591 14.64 -62.59 13.34
CA ILE A 591 13.71 -63.00 12.30
C ILE A 591 14.38 -62.94 10.90
N ALA A 592 14.28 -64.05 10.12
CA ALA A 592 14.63 -64.03 8.73
C ALA A 592 13.47 -63.47 7.91
N VAL A 593 13.72 -62.40 7.19
CA VAL A 593 12.72 -61.75 6.36
C VAL A 593 12.62 -62.49 5.03
N LYS A 594 11.42 -62.88 4.59
CA LYS A 594 11.20 -63.63 3.33
C LYS A 594 11.96 -62.98 2.15
N GLY A 595 12.90 -63.73 1.55
CA GLY A 595 13.76 -63.24 0.47
C GLY A 595 15.12 -62.70 0.88
N LYS A 596 15.47 -62.68 2.18
CA LYS A 596 16.82 -62.38 2.68
C LYS A 596 17.32 -63.56 3.55
N THR A 597 18.58 -63.87 3.41
CA THR A 597 19.27 -64.95 4.15
C THR A 597 19.82 -64.49 5.51
N ILE A 598 19.81 -63.18 5.75
CA ILE A 598 20.40 -62.60 6.97
C ILE A 598 19.24 -62.26 7.92
N GLY A 599 19.31 -62.81 9.13
CA GLY A 599 18.37 -62.48 10.22
C GLY A 599 18.54 -61.04 10.69
N VAL A 600 17.41 -60.42 11.14
CA VAL A 600 17.40 -59.11 11.73
C VAL A 600 16.92 -59.27 13.17
N ASN A 601 17.68 -58.72 14.13
CA ASN A 601 17.24 -58.69 15.52
C ASN A 601 16.15 -57.65 15.68
N ILE A 602 15.13 -58.07 16.45
CA ILE A 602 13.94 -57.24 16.72
C ILE A 602 13.79 -57.03 18.22
N PHE A 603 13.28 -55.84 18.58
CA PHE A 603 13.13 -55.40 19.93
C PHE A 603 11.73 -54.78 20.13
N THR A 604 11.24 -54.86 21.40
CA THR A 604 10.19 -53.95 21.83
C THR A 604 10.77 -52.77 22.59
N VAL A 605 10.01 -51.71 22.76
CA VAL A 605 10.47 -50.49 23.41
C VAL A 605 9.41 -49.98 24.38
N PHE A 606 9.87 -49.58 25.56
CA PHE A 606 9.06 -48.99 26.60
C PHE A 606 9.50 -47.55 26.83
N TYR A 607 8.51 -46.69 27.12
CA TYR A 607 8.75 -45.26 27.34
C TYR A 607 9.44 -44.99 28.65
N MET A 608 10.57 -44.28 28.61
CA MET A 608 11.27 -43.85 29.82
C MET A 608 12.09 -42.54 29.57
N PRO A 609 11.45 -41.41 29.32
CA PRO A 609 12.22 -40.19 29.11
C PRO A 609 12.80 -39.55 30.37
N ASP A 610 12.17 -39.72 31.55
CA ASP A 610 12.49 -38.98 32.77
C ASP A 610 12.46 -39.80 34.04
N THR A 611 12.26 -41.13 33.97
CA THR A 611 12.22 -42.02 35.11
C THR A 611 13.45 -42.93 35.11
N THR A 612 14.10 -43.07 36.26
CA THR A 612 15.09 -44.12 36.49
C THR A 612 14.41 -45.45 36.19
N VAL A 613 14.96 -46.24 35.25
CA VAL A 613 14.47 -47.62 35.00
C VAL A 613 14.47 -48.35 36.35
N ALA A 614 13.34 -48.96 36.70
CA ALA A 614 13.25 -49.73 37.93
C ALA A 614 14.33 -50.81 37.90
N ALA A 615 15.02 -51.02 38.99
CA ALA A 615 16.09 -52.04 39.08
C ALA A 615 15.54 -53.41 38.68
N ASP A 616 14.29 -53.67 39.02
CA ASP A 616 13.57 -54.90 38.70
C ASP A 616 13.46 -55.14 37.19
N TRP A 617 13.21 -54.09 36.37
CA TRP A 617 13.15 -54.19 34.93
C TRP A 617 14.51 -54.50 34.31
N ILE A 618 15.61 -54.01 34.89
CA ILE A 618 16.95 -54.31 34.41
C ILE A 618 17.25 -55.80 34.69
N MET A 619 16.93 -56.31 35.89
CA MET A 619 17.09 -57.71 36.24
C MET A 619 16.21 -58.62 35.38
N ALA A 620 14.95 -58.24 35.19
CA ALA A 620 14.03 -58.96 34.32
C ALA A 620 14.52 -59.04 32.88
N ARG A 621 15.13 -57.97 32.34
CA ARG A 621 15.77 -57.97 31.04
C ARG A 621 16.97 -58.92 30.97
N GLU A 622 17.84 -58.95 31.96
CA GLU A 622 18.96 -59.89 32.02
C GLU A 622 18.47 -61.34 32.01
N THR A 623 17.46 -61.67 32.80
CA THR A 623 16.79 -62.99 32.85
C THR A 623 16.13 -63.33 31.49
N HIS A 624 15.51 -62.33 30.86
CA HIS A 624 14.91 -62.49 29.52
C HIS A 624 16.00 -62.80 28.44
N GLU A 625 17.14 -62.09 28.47
CA GLU A 625 18.26 -62.36 27.54
C GLU A 625 18.82 -63.76 27.80
N GLU A 626 18.92 -64.24 29.04
CA GLU A 626 19.27 -65.59 29.36
C GLU A 626 18.29 -66.62 28.79
N MET A 627 16.98 -66.34 28.89
CA MET A 627 15.92 -67.19 28.32
C MET A 627 16.15 -67.33 26.78
N LEU A 628 16.45 -66.25 26.07
CA LEU A 628 16.71 -66.28 24.63
C LEU A 628 17.98 -67.06 24.28
N VAL A 629 19.04 -67.00 25.13
CA VAL A 629 20.25 -67.77 24.96
C VAL A 629 19.97 -69.27 25.17
N LEU A 630 19.20 -69.62 26.16
CA LEU A 630 18.79 -71.02 26.43
C LEU A 630 17.92 -71.61 25.33
N TYR A 631 16.97 -70.79 24.77
CA TYR A 631 16.14 -71.17 23.65
C TYR A 631 17.01 -71.46 22.40
N ARG A 632 17.97 -70.62 22.07
CA ARG A 632 18.91 -70.81 20.92
C ARG A 632 19.80 -72.04 21.14
N ALA A 633 20.16 -72.32 22.39
CA ALA A 633 20.91 -73.49 22.81
C ALA A 633 20.07 -74.79 22.87
N GLN A 634 18.78 -74.70 22.47
CA GLN A 634 17.80 -75.83 22.49
C GLN A 634 17.62 -76.40 23.89
N LYS A 635 17.78 -75.60 24.97
CA LYS A 635 17.57 -75.97 26.36
C LYS A 635 16.12 -75.65 26.76
N TRP A 636 15.20 -76.35 26.14
CA TRP A 636 13.76 -76.04 26.11
C TRP A 636 13.12 -75.91 27.50
N ASP A 637 13.38 -76.88 28.43
CA ASP A 637 12.74 -76.89 29.73
C ASP A 637 13.14 -75.67 30.57
N LYS A 638 14.42 -75.28 30.54
CA LYS A 638 14.92 -74.09 31.24
C LYS A 638 14.44 -72.79 30.62
N ALA A 639 14.30 -72.78 29.31
CA ALA A 639 13.77 -71.60 28.64
C ALA A 639 12.27 -71.39 28.99
N ILE A 640 11.46 -72.46 29.13
CA ILE A 640 10.09 -72.38 29.58
C ILE A 640 9.99 -71.93 31.07
N GLU A 641 10.86 -72.46 31.92
CA GLU A 641 10.94 -72.06 33.32
C GLU A 641 11.16 -70.57 33.47
N LEU A 642 12.12 -69.96 32.71
CA LEU A 642 12.35 -68.54 32.74
C LEU A 642 11.19 -67.73 32.11
N CYS A 643 10.49 -68.26 31.09
CA CYS A 643 9.28 -67.59 30.62
C CYS A 643 8.20 -67.50 31.70
N GLN A 644 8.04 -68.54 32.50
CA GLN A 644 7.07 -68.56 33.60
C GLN A 644 7.47 -67.62 34.75
N GLU A 645 8.77 -67.58 35.05
CA GLU A 645 9.33 -66.62 36.07
C GLU A 645 9.13 -65.16 35.63
N LEU A 646 9.28 -64.87 34.36
CA LEU A 646 9.14 -63.53 33.80
C LEU A 646 7.70 -63.05 33.64
N THR A 647 6.71 -63.96 33.82
CA THR A 647 5.29 -63.57 33.77
C THR A 647 4.94 -62.61 34.90
N GLY A 648 4.35 -61.47 34.63
CA GLY A 648 4.09 -60.38 35.57
C GLY A 648 5.17 -59.33 35.64
N GLU A 649 6.39 -59.64 35.18
CA GLU A 649 7.46 -58.64 35.07
C GLU A 649 7.14 -57.61 33.96
N PHE A 650 7.89 -56.50 33.95
CA PHE A 650 7.62 -55.34 33.03
C PHE A 650 6.18 -54.80 33.14
N ASP A 651 5.58 -54.86 34.35
CA ASP A 651 4.20 -54.50 34.62
C ASP A 651 3.19 -55.33 33.79
N GLY A 652 3.50 -56.59 33.48
CA GLY A 652 2.68 -57.52 32.70
C GLY A 652 2.67 -57.22 31.17
N ARG A 653 3.47 -56.24 30.71
CA ARG A 653 3.49 -55.84 29.29
C ARG A 653 4.09 -56.89 28.37
N MET A 654 4.79 -57.87 28.92
CA MET A 654 5.41 -58.97 28.19
C MET A 654 4.66 -60.30 28.39
N ASP A 655 3.57 -60.38 29.14
CA ASP A 655 2.90 -61.63 29.49
C ASP A 655 2.39 -62.38 28.21
N ASP A 656 1.75 -61.65 27.28
CA ASP A 656 1.28 -62.22 25.99
C ASP A 656 2.48 -62.71 25.14
N TYR A 657 3.64 -62.10 25.25
CA TYR A 657 4.87 -62.56 24.60
C TYR A 657 5.34 -63.90 25.21
N TYR A 658 5.40 -64.01 26.55
CA TYR A 658 5.87 -65.21 27.22
C TYR A 658 4.91 -66.39 26.98
N GLU A 659 3.60 -66.18 27.00
CA GLU A 659 2.61 -67.20 26.65
C GLU A 659 2.84 -67.74 25.25
N LYS A 660 2.94 -66.88 24.24
CA LYS A 660 3.19 -67.24 22.86
C LYS A 660 4.57 -67.89 22.70
N TRP A 661 5.54 -67.51 23.50
CA TRP A 661 6.85 -68.08 23.46
C TRP A 661 6.94 -69.49 24.02
N ILE A 662 6.20 -69.81 25.04
CA ILE A 662 6.03 -71.15 25.60
C ILE A 662 5.44 -72.08 24.52
N ASP A 663 4.39 -71.63 23.82
CA ASP A 663 3.79 -72.40 22.71
C ASP A 663 4.80 -72.62 21.56
N ARG A 664 5.58 -71.57 21.22
CA ARG A 664 6.65 -71.64 20.22
C ARG A 664 7.74 -72.62 20.63
N ILE A 665 8.19 -72.61 21.85
CA ILE A 665 9.20 -73.53 22.36
C ILE A 665 8.69 -74.98 22.24
N ALA A 666 7.44 -75.22 22.59
CA ALA A 666 6.83 -76.54 22.45
C ALA A 666 6.77 -76.99 20.96
N GLU A 667 6.44 -76.10 20.03
CA GLU A 667 6.53 -76.35 18.60
C GLU A 667 7.93 -76.65 18.13
N MET A 668 8.94 -75.83 18.48
CA MET A 668 10.32 -76.01 18.06
C MET A 668 10.94 -77.26 18.62
N ARG A 669 10.61 -77.65 19.84
CA ARG A 669 10.99 -78.91 20.45
C ARG A 669 10.53 -80.13 19.65
N SER A 670 9.38 -80.03 18.96
CA SER A 670 8.84 -81.11 18.14
C SER A 670 9.55 -81.21 16.76
N ARG A 671 10.29 -80.19 16.36
CA ARG A 671 11.03 -80.15 15.09
C ARG A 671 12.42 -80.72 15.27
N ASN A 672 12.93 -81.42 14.24
CA ASN A 672 14.30 -81.95 14.22
C ASN A 672 15.26 -80.82 13.77
N LEU A 673 15.66 -79.95 14.69
CA LEU A 673 16.52 -78.83 14.42
C LEU A 673 17.99 -79.21 14.40
N PRO A 674 18.86 -78.62 13.53
CA PRO A 674 20.29 -78.89 13.51
C PRO A 674 20.96 -78.40 14.77
N LYS A 675 22.11 -79.01 15.14
CA LYS A 675 22.82 -78.66 16.39
C LYS A 675 23.41 -77.26 16.36
N ASP A 676 23.65 -76.72 15.19
CA ASP A 676 24.17 -75.40 14.88
C ASP A 676 23.08 -74.40 14.54
N TRP A 677 21.81 -74.67 14.92
CA TRP A 677 20.71 -73.79 14.67
C TRP A 677 20.95 -72.45 15.39
N ASP A 678 20.86 -71.38 14.59
CA ASP A 678 21.18 -70.01 15.05
C ASP A 678 20.01 -69.32 15.81
N GLY A 679 18.91 -70.04 16.01
CA GLY A 679 17.72 -69.51 16.66
C GLY A 679 16.81 -68.67 15.75
N THR A 680 17.15 -68.52 14.45
CA THR A 680 16.36 -67.70 13.53
C THR A 680 15.03 -68.36 13.25
N TYR A 681 13.95 -67.60 13.47
CA TYR A 681 12.59 -68.03 13.14
C TYR A 681 12.20 -67.64 11.72
N HIS A 682 11.87 -68.62 10.90
CA HIS A 682 11.41 -68.44 9.54
C HIS A 682 9.88 -68.36 9.54
N ALA A 683 9.29 -67.14 9.46
CA ALA A 683 7.87 -67.00 9.38
C ALA A 683 7.31 -67.64 8.11
N THR A 684 6.44 -68.63 8.26
CA THR A 684 5.86 -69.41 7.16
C THR A 684 4.52 -68.86 6.66
N SER A 685 3.86 -67.96 7.37
CA SER A 685 2.62 -67.27 7.01
C SER A 685 2.85 -65.81 6.57
N LYS A 686 1.97 -65.37 5.63
CA LYS A 686 1.90 -63.96 5.22
C LYS A 686 1.19 -63.18 6.31
#